data_7f32b843a74da71acd81330bfb4eeb8a
#
_entry.id   7f32b843a74da71acd81330bfb4eeb8a
#
_cell.length_a   1.000
_cell.length_b   1.000
_cell.length_c   1.000
_cell.angle_alpha   90.00
_cell.angle_beta   90.00
_cell.angle_gamma   90.00
#
_symmetry.space_group_name_H-M   'P 1'
#
loop_
_entity.id
_entity.type
_entity.pdbx_description
1 polymer ?
#
loop_
_entity_poly.entity_id
_entity_poly.type
_entity_poly.pdbx_seq_one_letter_code
_entity_poly.pdbx_strand_id
1 'polypeptide(L)'
;MPETVPAAPAAPGVEQPLGESADPALVSIEGLSVHYLGRENWVLDAVDLTHLRAQVTAVIGPSGCGKTTLVRALCGLIPHCLPSEYSGSLRLAGTEVADATVQTLAQTVAYVGQSPDAAVVTRTVHDDVAFPLQNLCLTRTEITARVEQALRAVGLIERIWDDPWTLSGGQRQRLALAVALAMRPQLLVLDEPTSTIDTTGREEFYSLISSLTATGTAVVVIDHDLDPVLPIVDQVLALNADGRTIAVGSPREVFMGHRRELTDAGVWMPRALREAGDDLPAGMQASEAALTCAEAGIRVPRLADLCAEGEVRYLEKQAPGSAESWQQVEAIDTRHVLAGRPRPEPRTSVELVDLEVQGRSPRVSLRLGGGELVALVGPNGAGKSSILSALAGLVRSTASKAVVGGRDVGKGRHLVGYVFQNPEHQFVATTVGAELAVGGTSPERVDELLEQFHLTAHRDHHPLTLSGGQARRLSVATMVSEERDVVVLDEPTYGQDWDNTCELMDFIDQLRHQGRTVIMATHDLELALEHCTHIVALPGAARGGTVPLTGQEAGVGDDADDPSGVPATGVATPRAGDVELLPVPPRPQPRRGLFTSLNPFTLFASVLPVMVMVFALRNHHLNLGILLTSSVLIVAARASLRRTVASVVAPWAVTALMTWIFSSGVHHQETAARLYDLGDAVTGGTGIGALIALVLVSGVSTDPEALIRTLTTTFHMPYRLGAAGTAAIAFITRFHGDFVLLRTARALRGVGGRWGMLAPVVRWIGSILPLMILAIQHAERVALSMDSRAFGAHRRRTEMTDEPWRGRDWGVVVLTWALALIIWNTLR
;
A
#
# COMPACT_ATOMS: atom_id res chain seq x y z
N MET A 1 -0.13 -14.07 54.57
CA MET A 1 0.87 -15.11 54.16
C MET A 1 0.91 -15.10 52.67
N PRO A 2 1.99 -14.74 52.00
CA PRO A 2 2.10 -14.78 50.57
C PRO A 2 2.52 -16.20 50.15
N GLU A 3 1.77 -16.79 49.20
CA GLU A 3 2.09 -18.05 48.55
C GLU A 3 3.31 -17.90 47.66
N THR A 4 4.28 -18.76 47.87
CA THR A 4 5.51 -18.90 47.11
C THR A 4 5.22 -19.54 45.77
N VAL A 5 5.58 -18.82 44.68
CA VAL A 5 5.62 -19.32 43.31
C VAL A 5 6.77 -20.33 43.16
N PRO A 6 6.56 -21.53 42.59
CA PRO A 6 7.64 -22.47 42.38
C PRO A 6 8.53 -22.02 41.21
N ALA A 7 9.84 -22.18 41.38
CA ALA A 7 10.88 -21.87 40.40
C ALA A 7 10.77 -22.76 39.17
N ALA A 8 11.06 -22.17 38.01
CA ALA A 8 11.14 -22.85 36.74
C ALA A 8 12.28 -23.90 36.73
N PRO A 9 12.14 -25.00 35.99
CA PRO A 9 13.21 -26.01 35.90
C PRO A 9 14.40 -25.49 35.09
N ALA A 10 15.59 -25.83 35.56
CA ALA A 10 16.87 -25.47 34.96
C ALA A 10 17.01 -26.08 33.54
N ALA A 11 17.61 -25.30 32.64
CA ALA A 11 17.97 -25.73 31.31
C ALA A 11 18.94 -26.92 31.32
N PRO A 12 18.85 -27.88 30.39
CA PRO A 12 19.79 -28.95 30.25
C PRO A 12 21.14 -28.44 29.74
N GLY A 13 22.19 -29.06 30.26
CA GLY A 13 23.57 -28.66 30.13
C GLY A 13 24.09 -28.58 28.70
N VAL A 14 24.96 -27.61 28.53
CA VAL A 14 25.78 -27.37 27.33
C VAL A 14 26.82 -28.50 27.22
N GLU A 15 26.65 -29.37 26.24
CA GLU A 15 27.74 -30.28 25.81
C GLU A 15 28.72 -29.53 24.88
N GLN A 16 30.01 -29.79 25.06
CA GLN A 16 31.15 -29.15 24.43
C GLN A 16 31.30 -29.49 22.94
N PRO A 17 32.05 -28.70 22.15
CA PRO A 17 32.03 -28.76 20.70
C PRO A 17 32.81 -29.94 20.12
N LEU A 18 32.18 -30.65 19.25
CA LEU A 18 32.85 -31.56 18.28
C LEU A 18 33.16 -30.74 17.01
N GLY A 19 34.42 -30.76 16.61
CA GLY A 19 35.00 -30.56 15.32
C GLY A 19 34.44 -29.50 14.36
N GLU A 20 35.31 -28.72 13.73
CA GLU A 20 35.08 -27.82 12.57
C GLU A 20 34.20 -28.52 11.51
N SER A 21 32.89 -28.35 11.64
CA SER A 21 31.93 -28.62 10.59
C SER A 21 31.46 -27.29 10.02
N ALA A 22 31.46 -27.19 8.73
CA ALA A 22 30.88 -26.10 7.96
C ALA A 22 29.64 -25.53 8.66
N ASP A 23 29.55 -24.20 8.75
CA ASP A 23 28.41 -23.49 9.40
C ASP A 23 27.09 -24.05 8.85
N PRO A 24 26.21 -24.61 9.70
CA PRO A 24 25.02 -25.29 9.20
C PRO A 24 24.17 -24.33 8.38
N ALA A 25 23.72 -24.76 7.21
CA ALA A 25 22.87 -23.98 6.34
C ALA A 25 21.69 -23.39 7.12
N LEU A 26 21.42 -22.09 6.94
CA LEU A 26 20.26 -21.45 7.56
C LEU A 26 18.95 -21.92 6.91
N VAL A 27 18.94 -22.08 5.57
CA VAL A 27 17.86 -22.66 4.79
C VAL A 27 18.39 -23.83 4.00
N SER A 28 17.67 -24.98 4.05
CA SER A 28 17.89 -26.16 3.20
C SER A 28 16.57 -26.54 2.55
N ILE A 29 16.54 -26.57 1.24
CA ILE A 29 15.39 -26.99 0.43
C ILE A 29 15.84 -28.19 -0.40
N GLU A 30 15.09 -29.30 -0.31
CA GLU A 30 15.36 -30.54 -1.01
C GLU A 30 14.09 -31.04 -1.70
N GLY A 31 14.03 -30.93 -3.04
CA GLY A 31 12.92 -31.39 -3.86
C GLY A 31 11.58 -30.75 -3.53
N LEU A 32 11.56 -29.46 -3.15
CA LEU A 32 10.33 -28.77 -2.77
C LEU A 32 9.38 -28.66 -3.95
N SER A 33 8.18 -29.20 -3.79
CA SER A 33 7.10 -29.05 -4.77
C SER A 33 5.83 -28.56 -4.07
N VAL A 34 5.14 -27.59 -4.70
CA VAL A 34 3.93 -26.96 -4.16
C VAL A 34 2.85 -26.90 -5.22
N HIS A 35 1.66 -27.36 -4.87
CA HIS A 35 0.46 -27.32 -5.70
C HIS A 35 -0.71 -26.68 -4.94
N TYR A 36 -1.31 -25.61 -5.47
CA TYR A 36 -2.48 -25.00 -4.83
C TYR A 36 -3.75 -25.78 -5.16
N LEU A 37 -4.56 -26.04 -4.15
CA LEU A 37 -5.85 -26.72 -4.36
C LEU A 37 -6.73 -25.91 -5.31
N GLY A 38 -7.22 -26.59 -6.36
CA GLY A 38 -8.04 -25.97 -7.42
C GLY A 38 -7.28 -25.45 -8.63
N ARG A 39 -5.96 -25.60 -8.69
CA ARG A 39 -5.18 -25.48 -9.93
C ARG A 39 -4.89 -26.86 -10.52
N GLU A 40 -4.60 -26.92 -11.81
CA GLU A 40 -4.26 -28.20 -12.48
C GLU A 40 -2.76 -28.53 -12.39
N ASN A 41 -1.90 -27.52 -12.33
CA ASN A 41 -0.44 -27.67 -12.42
C ASN A 41 0.26 -27.33 -11.09
N TRP A 42 1.40 -27.98 -10.89
CA TRP A 42 2.36 -27.61 -9.85
C TRP A 42 2.87 -26.21 -10.10
N VAL A 43 3.01 -25.43 -9.03
CA VAL A 43 3.54 -24.04 -9.10
C VAL A 43 5.04 -24.03 -8.81
N LEU A 44 5.51 -24.95 -7.95
CA LEU A 44 6.92 -25.29 -7.76
C LEU A 44 7.05 -26.77 -7.98
N ASP A 45 8.10 -27.22 -8.66
CA ASP A 45 8.36 -28.62 -8.97
C ASP A 45 9.84 -28.95 -8.75
N ALA A 46 10.12 -29.72 -7.68
CA ALA A 46 11.42 -30.21 -7.28
C ALA A 46 12.52 -29.13 -7.19
N VAL A 47 12.24 -28.05 -6.44
CA VAL A 47 13.20 -26.96 -6.21
C VAL A 47 14.19 -27.37 -5.13
N ASP A 48 15.50 -27.14 -5.39
CA ASP A 48 16.60 -27.34 -4.45
C ASP A 48 17.32 -26.02 -4.19
N LEU A 49 17.62 -25.70 -2.92
CA LEU A 49 18.35 -24.51 -2.52
C LEU A 49 19.04 -24.73 -1.17
N THR A 50 20.31 -24.33 -1.09
CA THR A 50 21.01 -24.18 0.19
C THR A 50 21.43 -22.73 0.35
N HIS A 51 21.04 -22.10 1.48
CA HIS A 51 21.30 -20.69 1.77
C HIS A 51 22.01 -20.58 3.13
N LEU A 52 23.12 -19.88 3.15
CA LEU A 52 23.96 -19.73 4.33
C LEU A 52 23.61 -18.46 5.14
N ARG A 53 24.15 -18.36 6.35
CA ARG A 53 24.04 -17.13 7.16
C ARG A 53 24.79 -15.98 6.48
N ALA A 54 24.31 -14.75 6.69
CA ALA A 54 24.88 -13.54 6.13
C ALA A 54 25.04 -13.53 4.59
N GLN A 55 24.25 -14.35 3.88
CA GLN A 55 24.25 -14.45 2.43
C GLN A 55 23.03 -13.74 1.84
N VAL A 56 23.17 -13.17 0.65
CA VAL A 56 22.06 -12.62 -0.13
C VAL A 56 21.77 -13.55 -1.31
N THR A 57 20.57 -14.13 -1.35
CA THR A 57 20.11 -14.92 -2.50
C THR A 57 19.03 -14.17 -3.26
N ALA A 58 19.25 -13.94 -4.56
CA ALA A 58 18.24 -13.43 -5.48
C ALA A 58 17.49 -14.60 -6.14
N VAL A 59 16.14 -14.51 -6.16
CA VAL A 59 15.29 -15.48 -6.85
C VAL A 59 14.74 -14.83 -8.11
N ILE A 60 15.07 -15.38 -9.28
CA ILE A 60 14.68 -14.88 -10.60
C ILE A 60 13.82 -15.90 -11.35
N GLY A 61 13.03 -15.43 -12.31
CA GLY A 61 12.17 -16.26 -13.14
C GLY A 61 11.03 -15.43 -13.74
N PRO A 62 10.33 -15.92 -14.77
CA PRO A 62 9.21 -15.22 -15.40
C PRO A 62 8.06 -14.97 -14.43
N SER A 63 7.14 -14.08 -14.79
CA SER A 63 5.96 -13.82 -13.97
C SER A 63 5.09 -15.08 -13.86
N GLY A 64 4.67 -15.40 -12.63
CA GLY A 64 3.84 -16.58 -12.35
C GLY A 64 4.57 -17.89 -12.16
N CYS A 65 5.89 -17.96 -12.29
CA CYS A 65 6.71 -19.18 -12.12
C CYS A 65 6.84 -19.68 -10.68
N GLY A 66 6.21 -19.05 -9.69
CA GLY A 66 6.23 -19.55 -8.31
C GLY A 66 7.17 -18.84 -7.33
N LYS A 67 7.86 -17.76 -7.71
CA LYS A 67 8.75 -16.99 -6.80
C LYS A 67 8.09 -16.63 -5.47
N THR A 68 6.94 -15.99 -5.50
CA THR A 68 6.16 -15.65 -4.30
C THR A 68 5.68 -16.89 -3.53
N THR A 69 5.45 -18.02 -4.23
CA THR A 69 5.10 -19.30 -3.60
C THR A 69 6.27 -19.85 -2.79
N LEU A 70 7.48 -19.79 -3.33
CA LEU A 70 8.71 -20.16 -2.63
C LEU A 70 8.90 -19.31 -1.36
N VAL A 71 8.74 -18.01 -1.48
CA VAL A 71 8.86 -17.09 -0.34
C VAL A 71 7.80 -17.37 0.74
N ARG A 72 6.56 -17.66 0.34
CA ARG A 72 5.50 -18.04 1.28
C ARG A 72 5.80 -19.37 1.98
N ALA A 73 6.42 -20.33 1.28
CA ALA A 73 6.88 -21.57 1.89
C ALA A 73 8.01 -21.30 2.90
N LEU A 74 9.00 -20.47 2.58
CA LEU A 74 10.06 -20.05 3.50
C LEU A 74 9.53 -19.42 4.79
N CYS A 75 8.41 -18.69 4.70
CA CYS A 75 7.76 -18.06 5.85
C CYS A 75 6.78 -19.00 6.59
N GLY A 76 6.61 -20.24 6.12
CA GLY A 76 5.65 -21.19 6.68
C GLY A 76 4.19 -20.89 6.40
N LEU A 77 3.89 -19.88 5.56
CA LEU A 77 2.50 -19.61 5.14
C LEU A 77 1.96 -20.75 4.29
N ILE A 78 2.83 -21.47 3.61
CA ILE A 78 2.62 -22.77 2.97
C ILE A 78 3.40 -23.80 3.77
N PRO A 79 2.78 -24.90 4.21
CA PRO A 79 1.41 -25.33 3.94
C PRO A 79 0.35 -24.84 4.94
N HIS A 80 0.69 -24.05 5.96
CA HIS A 80 -0.14 -23.84 7.15
C HIS A 80 -1.34 -22.89 6.96
N CYS A 81 -1.21 -21.84 6.14
CA CYS A 81 -2.24 -20.82 5.98
C CYS A 81 -2.94 -20.86 4.62
N LEU A 82 -2.26 -21.38 3.60
CA LEU A 82 -2.78 -21.45 2.24
C LEU A 82 -3.07 -22.89 1.85
N PRO A 83 -4.31 -23.20 1.40
CA PRO A 83 -4.66 -24.55 0.98
C PRO A 83 -3.80 -25.04 -0.19
N SER A 84 -2.89 -25.97 0.08
CA SER A 84 -1.90 -26.45 -0.88
C SER A 84 -1.44 -27.87 -0.55
N GLU A 85 -1.02 -28.58 -1.58
CA GLU A 85 -0.24 -29.80 -1.45
C GLU A 85 1.24 -29.41 -1.39
N TYR A 86 1.98 -30.03 -0.49
CA TYR A 86 3.38 -29.74 -0.20
C TYR A 86 4.16 -31.06 -0.16
N SER A 87 5.25 -31.16 -0.88
CA SER A 87 6.16 -32.30 -0.87
C SER A 87 7.63 -31.86 -0.94
N GLY A 88 8.55 -32.77 -0.57
CA GLY A 88 9.95 -32.46 -0.36
C GLY A 88 10.23 -32.02 1.09
N SER A 89 11.38 -31.42 1.34
CA SER A 89 11.80 -30.91 2.64
C SER A 89 12.23 -29.45 2.53
N LEU A 90 11.76 -28.62 3.45
CA LEU A 90 12.22 -27.26 3.63
C LEU A 90 12.54 -27.04 5.11
N ARG A 91 13.81 -26.82 5.41
CA ARG A 91 14.28 -26.57 6.77
C ARG A 91 14.77 -25.15 6.96
N LEU A 92 14.34 -24.53 8.04
CA LEU A 92 14.77 -23.21 8.48
C LEU A 92 15.46 -23.34 9.84
N ALA A 93 16.76 -22.99 9.91
CA ALA A 93 17.60 -23.17 11.09
C ALA A 93 17.50 -24.61 11.66
N GLY A 94 17.48 -25.61 10.78
CA GLY A 94 17.37 -27.02 11.11
C GLY A 94 15.96 -27.54 11.44
N THR A 95 14.96 -26.66 11.54
CA THR A 95 13.55 -27.02 11.81
C THR A 95 12.79 -27.22 10.50
N GLU A 96 12.11 -28.37 10.33
CA GLU A 96 11.24 -28.61 9.17
C GLU A 96 10.04 -27.67 9.20
N VAL A 97 9.83 -26.92 8.13
CA VAL A 97 8.78 -25.91 8.05
C VAL A 97 7.39 -26.51 8.14
N ALA A 98 7.18 -27.70 7.54
CA ALA A 98 5.90 -28.39 7.59
C ALA A 98 5.48 -28.83 9.00
N ASP A 99 6.44 -29.05 9.89
CA ASP A 99 6.21 -29.49 11.27
C ASP A 99 6.13 -28.33 12.28
N ALA A 100 6.57 -27.14 11.88
CA ALA A 100 6.59 -25.95 12.73
C ALA A 100 5.36 -25.07 12.51
N THR A 101 4.95 -24.31 13.52
CA THR A 101 3.89 -23.29 13.33
C THR A 101 4.48 -22.03 12.72
N VAL A 102 3.67 -21.26 11.95
CA VAL A 102 4.07 -19.95 11.39
C VAL A 102 4.61 -19.02 12.49
N GLN A 103 3.99 -19.05 13.67
CA GLN A 103 4.37 -18.23 14.82
C GLN A 103 5.75 -18.58 15.38
N THR A 104 6.13 -19.86 15.32
CA THR A 104 7.48 -20.31 15.72
C THR A 104 8.51 -19.86 14.68
N LEU A 105 8.20 -20.05 13.40
CA LEU A 105 9.06 -19.61 12.30
C LEU A 105 9.27 -18.10 12.26
N ALA A 106 8.24 -17.32 12.62
CA ALA A 106 8.32 -15.85 12.69
C ALA A 106 9.34 -15.31 13.70
N GLN A 107 9.90 -16.16 14.59
CA GLN A 107 11.05 -15.79 15.43
C GLN A 107 12.37 -15.82 14.67
N THR A 108 12.43 -16.56 13.56
CA THR A 108 13.64 -16.76 12.76
C THR A 108 13.56 -16.02 11.42
N VAL A 109 12.38 -15.98 10.79
CA VAL A 109 12.16 -15.35 9.48
C VAL A 109 11.22 -14.16 9.60
N ALA A 110 11.56 -13.05 8.94
CA ALA A 110 10.65 -11.94 8.74
C ALA A 110 10.38 -11.73 7.25
N TYR A 111 9.15 -11.36 6.93
CA TYR A 111 8.64 -11.21 5.58
C TYR A 111 8.23 -9.77 5.27
N VAL A 112 8.72 -9.24 4.16
CA VAL A 112 8.28 -7.98 3.58
C VAL A 112 7.68 -8.29 2.21
N GLY A 113 6.34 -8.19 2.11
CA GLY A 113 5.62 -8.56 0.89
C GLY A 113 5.49 -7.43 -0.12
N GLN A 114 5.05 -7.78 -1.31
CA GLN A 114 4.85 -6.91 -2.48
C GLN A 114 3.90 -5.73 -2.21
N SER A 115 2.85 -5.91 -1.42
CA SER A 115 1.86 -4.88 -1.13
C SER A 115 2.09 -4.27 0.25
N PRO A 116 2.65 -3.04 0.35
CA PRO A 116 2.83 -2.38 1.64
C PRO A 116 1.51 -2.07 2.34
N ASP A 117 0.43 -1.94 1.58
CA ASP A 117 -0.91 -1.71 2.09
C ASP A 117 -1.45 -2.90 2.89
N ALA A 118 -1.10 -4.12 2.49
CA ALA A 118 -1.46 -5.34 3.20
C ALA A 118 -0.67 -5.51 4.51
N ALA A 119 0.44 -4.80 4.63
CA ALA A 119 1.28 -4.85 5.83
C ALA A 119 0.74 -3.99 6.98
N VAL A 120 -0.15 -3.02 6.73
CA VAL A 120 -0.69 -2.12 7.76
C VAL A 120 -1.78 -2.81 8.58
N VAL A 121 -1.53 -2.98 9.87
CA VAL A 121 -2.45 -3.65 10.82
C VAL A 121 -3.04 -2.67 11.83
N THR A 122 -2.32 -1.60 12.17
CA THR A 122 -2.68 -0.67 13.25
C THR A 122 -2.88 0.76 12.73
N ARG A 123 -3.24 1.69 13.63
CA ARG A 123 -3.55 3.09 13.28
C ARG A 123 -2.40 4.06 13.49
N THR A 124 -1.30 3.63 14.07
CA THR A 124 -0.09 4.46 14.20
C THR A 124 1.13 3.70 13.72
N VAL A 125 2.09 4.42 13.17
CA VAL A 125 3.39 3.87 12.75
C VAL A 125 4.08 3.15 13.93
N HIS A 126 4.03 3.76 15.14
CA HIS A 126 4.54 3.15 16.36
C HIS A 126 3.92 1.78 16.65
N ASP A 127 2.58 1.71 16.67
CA ASP A 127 1.87 0.51 17.07
C ASP A 127 2.03 -0.60 16.03
N ASP A 128 2.23 -0.25 14.75
CA ASP A 128 2.47 -1.22 13.68
C ASP A 128 3.82 -1.92 13.83
N VAL A 129 4.89 -1.16 14.15
CA VAL A 129 6.22 -1.74 14.43
C VAL A 129 6.23 -2.47 15.78
N ALA A 130 5.47 -2.01 16.77
CA ALA A 130 5.35 -2.67 18.07
C ALA A 130 4.56 -3.98 18.02
N PHE A 131 3.67 -4.14 17.01
CA PHE A 131 2.72 -5.26 16.93
C PHE A 131 3.38 -6.65 17.02
N PRO A 132 4.39 -7.02 16.21
CA PRO A 132 5.05 -8.32 16.33
C PRO A 132 5.78 -8.49 17.65
N LEU A 133 6.39 -7.43 18.18
CA LEU A 133 7.13 -7.49 19.44
C LEU A 133 6.21 -7.72 20.64
N GLN A 134 5.01 -7.17 20.61
CA GLN A 134 3.94 -7.46 21.57
C GLN A 134 3.50 -8.92 21.49
N ASN A 135 3.36 -9.47 20.29
CA ASN A 135 2.98 -10.87 20.08
C ASN A 135 4.05 -11.84 20.58
N LEU A 136 5.34 -11.44 20.50
CA LEU A 136 6.49 -12.17 21.06
C LEU A 136 6.65 -11.97 22.57
N CYS A 137 5.75 -11.26 23.26
CA CYS A 137 5.76 -11.01 24.68
C CYS A 137 7.04 -10.33 25.22
N LEU A 138 7.69 -9.48 24.42
CA LEU A 138 8.84 -8.71 24.88
C LEU A 138 8.44 -7.68 25.93
N THR A 139 9.40 -7.22 26.73
CA THR A 139 9.17 -6.18 27.75
C THR A 139 8.87 -4.83 27.09
N ARG A 140 8.07 -3.98 27.74
CA ARG A 140 7.74 -2.64 27.22
C ARG A 140 8.98 -1.80 26.89
N THR A 141 10.01 -1.90 27.72
CA THR A 141 11.28 -1.18 27.54
C THR A 141 11.99 -1.64 26.27
N GLU A 142 12.03 -2.96 26.06
CA GLU A 142 12.65 -3.54 24.86
C GLU A 142 11.86 -3.23 23.60
N ILE A 143 10.52 -3.29 23.65
CA ILE A 143 9.65 -2.90 22.54
C ILE A 143 9.94 -1.46 22.13
N THR A 144 9.92 -0.52 23.10
CA THR A 144 10.19 0.90 22.81
C THR A 144 11.55 1.10 22.15
N ALA A 145 12.61 0.49 22.70
CA ALA A 145 13.95 0.60 22.15
C ALA A 145 14.06 0.04 20.71
N ARG A 146 13.47 -1.13 20.44
CA ARG A 146 13.50 -1.77 19.11
C ARG A 146 12.66 -0.98 18.09
N VAL A 147 11.49 -0.45 18.50
CA VAL A 147 10.64 0.39 17.64
C VAL A 147 11.39 1.66 17.23
N GLU A 148 12.00 2.36 18.18
CA GLU A 148 12.77 3.56 17.87
C GLU A 148 13.97 3.27 16.96
N GLN A 149 14.72 2.20 17.24
CA GLN A 149 15.85 1.77 16.44
C GLN A 149 15.44 1.47 15.00
N ALA A 150 14.37 0.69 14.81
CA ALA A 150 13.89 0.31 13.50
C ALA A 150 13.36 1.52 12.71
N LEU A 151 12.60 2.42 13.35
CA LEU A 151 12.07 3.62 12.69
C LEU A 151 13.17 4.61 12.30
N ARG A 152 14.25 4.72 13.11
CA ARG A 152 15.43 5.51 12.73
C ARG A 152 16.13 4.93 11.52
N ALA A 153 16.34 3.61 11.50
CA ALA A 153 17.02 2.92 10.39
C ALA A 153 16.32 3.14 9.04
N VAL A 154 14.99 3.28 9.02
CA VAL A 154 14.21 3.51 7.79
C VAL A 154 13.80 4.99 7.58
N GLY A 155 14.26 5.93 8.43
CA GLY A 155 13.97 7.36 8.30
C GLY A 155 12.51 7.75 8.59
N LEU A 156 11.79 7.01 9.45
CA LEU A 156 10.38 7.26 9.80
C LEU A 156 10.16 7.73 11.25
N ILE A 157 11.22 8.03 12.00
CA ILE A 157 11.12 8.37 13.42
C ILE A 157 10.28 9.63 13.70
N GLU A 158 10.33 10.64 12.82
CA GLU A 158 9.55 11.86 12.96
C GLU A 158 8.03 11.63 12.77
N ARG A 159 7.66 10.56 12.08
CA ARG A 159 6.29 10.18 11.79
C ARG A 159 5.75 9.05 12.65
N ILE A 160 6.44 8.76 13.75
CA ILE A 160 6.14 7.64 14.66
C ILE A 160 4.67 7.60 15.14
N TRP A 161 3.99 8.74 15.27
CA TRP A 161 2.60 8.84 15.73
C TRP A 161 1.59 9.08 14.61
N ASP A 162 2.04 9.12 13.35
CA ASP A 162 1.16 9.30 12.20
C ASP A 162 0.31 8.06 11.93
N ASP A 163 -0.83 8.27 11.28
CA ASP A 163 -1.63 7.20 10.71
C ASP A 163 -0.87 6.62 9.48
N PRO A 164 -0.57 5.32 9.43
CA PRO A 164 0.12 4.68 8.31
C PRO A 164 -0.50 4.98 6.94
N TRP A 165 -1.81 5.21 6.88
CA TRP A 165 -2.52 5.54 5.64
C TRP A 165 -2.23 6.96 5.13
N THR A 166 -1.61 7.82 5.93
CA THR A 166 -1.12 9.15 5.51
C THR A 166 0.28 9.09 4.89
N LEU A 167 0.97 7.96 5.00
CA LEU A 167 2.27 7.71 4.40
C LEU A 167 2.14 7.50 2.88
N SER A 168 3.17 7.90 2.11
CA SER A 168 3.28 7.51 0.71
C SER A 168 3.52 5.99 0.56
N GLY A 169 3.33 5.43 -0.66
CA GLY A 169 3.60 4.02 -0.94
C GLY A 169 5.00 3.59 -0.50
N GLY A 170 6.04 4.35 -0.91
CA GLY A 170 7.41 4.06 -0.50
C GLY A 170 7.66 4.21 1.01
N GLN A 171 6.99 5.14 1.68
CA GLN A 171 7.08 5.26 3.14
C GLN A 171 6.37 4.08 3.85
N ARG A 172 5.25 3.58 3.30
CA ARG A 172 4.62 2.35 3.82
C ARG A 172 5.48 1.12 3.61
N GLN A 173 6.22 1.06 2.50
CA GLN A 173 7.20 -0.02 2.28
C GLN A 173 8.34 0.04 3.30
N ARG A 174 8.89 1.23 3.57
CA ARG A 174 9.86 1.43 4.65
C ARG A 174 9.29 1.07 6.03
N LEU A 175 8.01 1.34 6.28
CA LEU A 175 7.33 0.89 7.50
C LEU A 175 7.28 -0.64 7.59
N ALA A 176 6.93 -1.34 6.51
CA ALA A 176 6.94 -2.81 6.48
C ALA A 176 8.35 -3.37 6.76
N LEU A 177 9.39 -2.73 6.21
CA LEU A 177 10.78 -3.07 6.53
C LEU A 177 11.12 -2.80 8.00
N ALA A 178 10.69 -1.66 8.57
CA ALA A 178 10.91 -1.36 9.99
C ALA A 178 10.27 -2.42 10.91
N VAL A 179 9.07 -2.90 10.56
CA VAL A 179 8.40 -3.99 11.26
C VAL A 179 9.25 -5.27 11.25
N ALA A 180 9.78 -5.64 10.08
CA ALA A 180 10.65 -6.81 9.93
C ALA A 180 11.96 -6.66 10.72
N LEU A 181 12.61 -5.50 10.64
CA LEU A 181 13.86 -5.21 11.37
C LEU A 181 13.69 -5.23 12.88
N ALA A 182 12.57 -4.74 13.41
CA ALA A 182 12.29 -4.74 14.85
C ALA A 182 12.25 -6.17 15.41
N MET A 183 11.86 -7.15 14.62
CA MET A 183 11.87 -8.58 15.00
C MET A 183 13.28 -9.15 15.16
N ARG A 184 14.29 -8.56 14.51
CA ARG A 184 15.68 -9.04 14.46
C ARG A 184 15.77 -10.48 13.91
N PRO A 185 15.29 -10.71 12.68
CA PRO A 185 15.27 -12.05 12.11
C PRO A 185 16.67 -12.56 11.74
N GLN A 186 16.82 -13.88 11.67
CA GLN A 186 18.01 -14.49 11.09
C GLN A 186 17.94 -14.51 9.55
N LEU A 187 16.71 -14.64 9.01
CA LEU A 187 16.41 -14.58 7.57
C LEU A 187 15.42 -13.47 7.29
N LEU A 188 15.77 -12.53 6.42
CA LEU A 188 14.87 -11.50 5.90
C LEU A 188 14.43 -11.88 4.47
N VAL A 189 13.16 -12.02 4.26
CA VAL A 189 12.57 -12.38 2.96
C VAL A 189 11.86 -11.18 2.38
N LEU A 190 12.26 -10.77 1.18
CA LEU A 190 11.82 -9.57 0.48
C LEU A 190 11.14 -9.96 -0.85
N ASP A 191 9.85 -9.71 -0.96
CA ASP A 191 9.05 -10.01 -2.17
C ASP A 191 8.68 -8.70 -2.86
N GLU A 192 9.42 -8.34 -3.92
CA GLU A 192 9.31 -7.09 -4.69
C GLU A 192 9.30 -5.82 -3.79
N PRO A 193 10.30 -5.68 -2.92
CA PRO A 193 10.29 -4.64 -1.89
C PRO A 193 10.43 -3.23 -2.45
N THR A 194 10.90 -3.06 -3.69
CA THR A 194 11.17 -1.75 -4.27
C THR A 194 10.11 -1.29 -5.27
N SER A 195 9.08 -2.08 -5.51
CA SER A 195 8.03 -1.80 -6.49
C SER A 195 7.34 -0.42 -6.30
N THR A 196 7.18 0.05 -5.06
CA THR A 196 6.56 1.37 -4.74
C THR A 196 7.56 2.47 -4.45
N ILE A 197 8.85 2.20 -4.57
CA ILE A 197 9.94 3.11 -4.18
C ILE A 197 10.54 3.74 -5.45
N ASP A 198 10.83 5.06 -5.40
CA ASP A 198 11.52 5.74 -6.49
C ASP A 198 13.00 5.34 -6.57
N THR A 199 13.68 5.70 -7.65
CA THR A 199 15.05 5.27 -7.94
C THR A 199 16.03 5.62 -6.80
N THR A 200 15.96 6.83 -6.26
CA THR A 200 16.81 7.26 -5.13
C THR A 200 16.49 6.47 -3.86
N GLY A 201 15.22 6.28 -3.56
CA GLY A 201 14.80 5.49 -2.40
C GLY A 201 15.18 4.01 -2.52
N ARG A 202 15.31 3.49 -3.75
CA ARG A 202 15.73 2.12 -4.04
C ARG A 202 17.22 1.91 -3.67
N GLU A 203 18.07 2.86 -4.05
CA GLU A 203 19.49 2.84 -3.66
C GLU A 203 19.65 2.88 -2.13
N GLU A 204 18.91 3.77 -1.43
CA GLU A 204 18.90 3.84 0.03
C GLU A 204 18.43 2.53 0.67
N PHE A 205 17.41 1.91 0.09
CA PHE A 205 16.83 0.64 0.58
C PHE A 205 17.87 -0.49 0.50
N TYR A 206 18.52 -0.67 -0.65
CA TYR A 206 19.53 -1.74 -0.81
C TYR A 206 20.83 -1.46 -0.04
N SER A 207 21.21 -0.22 0.17
CA SER A 207 22.31 0.15 1.07
C SER A 207 22.00 -0.29 2.52
N LEU A 208 20.76 -0.12 2.98
CA LEU A 208 20.34 -0.63 4.29
C LEU A 208 20.40 -2.16 4.34
N ILE A 209 19.93 -2.85 3.31
CA ILE A 209 20.01 -4.33 3.23
C ILE A 209 21.46 -4.79 3.31
N SER A 210 22.39 -4.16 2.57
CA SER A 210 23.82 -4.47 2.64
C SER A 210 24.38 -4.33 4.07
N SER A 211 23.97 -3.29 4.80
CA SER A 211 24.40 -3.10 6.19
C SER A 211 23.87 -4.19 7.13
N LEU A 212 22.67 -4.70 6.87
CA LEU A 212 22.07 -5.80 7.64
C LEU A 212 22.78 -7.12 7.39
N THR A 213 23.11 -7.41 6.14
CA THR A 213 23.87 -8.63 5.80
C THR A 213 25.24 -8.63 6.45
N ALA A 214 25.93 -7.46 6.46
CA ALA A 214 27.20 -7.31 7.17
C ALA A 214 27.09 -7.56 8.69
N THR A 215 25.90 -7.46 9.29
CA THR A 215 25.64 -7.80 10.71
C THR A 215 25.23 -9.26 10.93
N GLY A 216 25.20 -10.09 9.87
CA GLY A 216 24.89 -11.52 9.95
C GLY A 216 23.47 -11.92 9.61
N THR A 217 22.62 -11.00 9.14
CA THR A 217 21.27 -11.32 8.67
C THR A 217 21.34 -11.88 7.25
N ALA A 218 20.78 -13.06 7.03
CA ALA A 218 20.61 -13.63 5.69
C ALA A 218 19.42 -12.99 4.97
N VAL A 219 19.49 -12.86 3.63
CA VAL A 219 18.46 -12.19 2.83
C VAL A 219 18.07 -13.02 1.62
N VAL A 220 16.79 -13.25 1.41
CA VAL A 220 16.23 -13.76 0.14
C VAL A 220 15.43 -12.63 -0.49
N VAL A 221 15.77 -12.25 -1.72
CA VAL A 221 15.11 -11.15 -2.43
C VAL A 221 14.56 -11.61 -3.77
N ILE A 222 13.31 -11.20 -4.03
CA ILE A 222 12.67 -11.25 -5.34
C ILE A 222 12.46 -9.81 -5.74
N ASP A 223 12.96 -9.40 -6.90
CA ASP A 223 12.62 -8.10 -7.49
C ASP A 223 12.58 -8.22 -9.03
N HIS A 224 11.88 -7.30 -9.68
CA HIS A 224 11.82 -7.24 -11.15
C HIS A 224 13.05 -6.59 -11.76
N ASP A 225 13.71 -5.71 -11.01
CA ASP A 225 14.94 -5.04 -11.38
C ASP A 225 15.97 -5.31 -10.30
N LEU A 226 16.89 -6.23 -10.58
CA LEU A 226 17.95 -6.64 -9.68
C LEU A 226 19.27 -5.89 -9.91
N ASP A 227 19.39 -5.04 -10.94
CA ASP A 227 20.61 -4.29 -11.20
C ASP A 227 21.11 -3.52 -9.95
N PRO A 228 20.24 -2.84 -9.16
CA PRO A 228 20.68 -2.15 -7.94
C PRO A 228 21.14 -3.07 -6.79
N VAL A 229 20.64 -4.31 -6.73
CA VAL A 229 20.98 -5.26 -5.66
C VAL A 229 22.08 -6.24 -6.05
N LEU A 230 22.32 -6.39 -7.36
CA LEU A 230 23.30 -7.35 -7.89
C LEU A 230 24.69 -7.25 -7.26
N PRO A 231 25.23 -6.05 -6.92
CA PRO A 231 26.52 -5.93 -6.26
C PRO A 231 26.64 -6.60 -4.88
N ILE A 232 25.51 -6.86 -4.22
CA ILE A 232 25.48 -7.49 -2.89
C ILE A 232 24.89 -8.91 -2.93
N VAL A 233 24.56 -9.43 -4.12
CA VAL A 233 24.02 -10.80 -4.29
C VAL A 233 25.16 -11.80 -4.33
N ASP A 234 25.11 -12.77 -3.43
CA ASP A 234 26.07 -13.88 -3.36
C ASP A 234 25.62 -15.06 -4.20
N GLN A 235 24.29 -15.31 -4.28
CA GLN A 235 23.72 -16.47 -4.94
C GLN A 235 22.46 -16.09 -5.72
N VAL A 236 22.26 -16.73 -6.85
CA VAL A 236 21.03 -16.60 -7.68
C VAL A 236 20.39 -17.97 -7.81
N LEU A 237 19.08 -18.03 -7.56
CA LEU A 237 18.20 -19.16 -7.92
C LEU A 237 17.35 -18.75 -9.12
N ALA A 238 17.53 -19.39 -10.26
CA ALA A 238 16.74 -19.16 -11.47
C ALA A 238 15.69 -20.24 -11.67
N LEU A 239 14.42 -19.82 -11.82
CA LEU A 239 13.27 -20.70 -12.07
C LEU A 239 12.75 -20.51 -13.50
N ASN A 240 12.30 -21.61 -14.12
CA ASN A 240 11.56 -21.55 -15.40
C ASN A 240 10.05 -21.31 -15.19
N ALA A 241 9.29 -21.21 -16.27
CA ALA A 241 7.83 -20.98 -16.23
C ALA A 241 7.05 -22.08 -15.50
N ASP A 242 7.59 -23.30 -15.43
CA ASP A 242 6.97 -24.46 -14.76
C ASP A 242 7.36 -24.56 -13.28
N GLY A 243 8.08 -23.58 -12.73
CA GLY A 243 8.51 -23.58 -11.35
C GLY A 243 9.66 -24.54 -11.03
N ARG A 244 10.43 -24.96 -12.04
CA ARG A 244 11.63 -25.81 -11.90
C ARG A 244 12.89 -24.96 -11.89
N THR A 245 13.90 -25.44 -11.17
CA THR A 245 15.21 -24.80 -11.15
C THR A 245 15.91 -24.92 -12.50
N ILE A 246 16.31 -23.79 -13.10
CA ILE A 246 17.22 -23.71 -14.24
C ILE A 246 18.65 -23.83 -13.73
N ALA A 247 19.02 -22.96 -12.79
CA ALA A 247 20.36 -22.89 -12.24
C ALA A 247 20.37 -22.31 -10.83
N VAL A 248 21.37 -22.73 -10.01
CA VAL A 248 21.69 -22.15 -8.71
C VAL A 248 23.19 -21.95 -8.66
N GLY A 249 23.65 -20.77 -8.26
CA GLY A 249 25.07 -20.47 -8.15
C GLY A 249 25.36 -18.99 -7.97
N SER A 250 26.62 -18.59 -8.06
CA SER A 250 26.99 -17.18 -8.07
C SER A 250 26.33 -16.44 -9.26
N PRO A 251 26.14 -15.11 -9.18
CA PRO A 251 25.58 -14.35 -10.31
C PRO A 251 26.33 -14.59 -11.62
N ARG A 252 27.67 -14.75 -11.57
CA ARG A 252 28.47 -15.05 -12.74
C ARG A 252 28.16 -16.43 -13.34
N GLU A 253 28.08 -17.46 -12.50
CA GLU A 253 27.77 -18.83 -12.96
C GLU A 253 26.41 -18.90 -13.62
N VAL A 254 25.42 -18.28 -13.02
CA VAL A 254 24.03 -18.32 -13.50
C VAL A 254 23.89 -17.50 -14.78
N PHE A 255 24.26 -16.21 -14.79
CA PHE A 255 24.00 -15.32 -15.91
C PHE A 255 24.93 -15.57 -17.11
N MET A 256 26.18 -16.02 -16.89
CA MET A 256 27.12 -16.32 -17.99
C MET A 256 27.02 -17.77 -18.44
N GLY A 257 26.87 -18.70 -17.49
CA GLY A 257 26.82 -20.15 -17.79
C GLY A 257 25.53 -20.61 -18.45
N HIS A 258 24.40 -20.02 -18.06
CA HIS A 258 23.05 -20.42 -18.51
C HIS A 258 22.31 -19.33 -19.31
N ARG A 259 23.07 -18.41 -19.92
CA ARG A 259 22.49 -17.24 -20.63
C ARG A 259 21.40 -17.59 -21.61
N ARG A 260 21.61 -18.58 -22.48
CA ARG A 260 20.64 -18.98 -23.50
C ARG A 260 19.37 -19.55 -22.86
N GLU A 261 19.52 -20.43 -21.89
CA GLU A 261 18.38 -21.04 -21.17
C GLU A 261 17.54 -19.99 -20.43
N LEU A 262 18.19 -18.99 -19.83
CA LEU A 262 17.53 -17.87 -19.15
C LEU A 262 16.79 -16.98 -20.13
N THR A 263 17.40 -16.67 -21.29
CA THR A 263 16.76 -15.85 -22.32
C THR A 263 15.57 -16.57 -22.94
N ASP A 264 15.73 -17.87 -23.28
CA ASP A 264 14.64 -18.69 -23.86
C ASP A 264 13.47 -18.88 -22.89
N ALA A 265 13.76 -18.85 -21.57
CA ALA A 265 12.76 -18.93 -20.51
C ALA A 265 12.12 -17.59 -20.14
N GLY A 266 12.50 -16.47 -20.78
CA GLY A 266 11.98 -15.13 -20.47
C GLY A 266 12.38 -14.63 -19.06
N VAL A 267 13.54 -15.09 -18.56
CA VAL A 267 14.03 -14.70 -17.25
C VAL A 267 14.75 -13.36 -17.33
N TRP A 268 14.52 -12.50 -16.33
CA TRP A 268 15.22 -11.23 -16.24
C TRP A 268 16.76 -11.39 -16.31
N MET A 269 17.40 -10.54 -17.09
CA MET A 269 18.83 -10.49 -17.28
C MET A 269 19.38 -9.11 -16.88
N PRO A 270 20.58 -9.02 -16.28
CA PRO A 270 21.25 -7.74 -16.02
C PRO A 270 21.34 -6.89 -17.28
N ARG A 271 21.13 -5.58 -17.14
CA ARG A 271 21.11 -4.64 -18.27
C ARG A 271 22.38 -4.73 -19.11
N ALA A 272 23.55 -4.76 -18.46
CA ALA A 272 24.83 -4.87 -19.15
C ALA A 272 24.94 -6.10 -20.08
N LEU A 273 24.29 -7.21 -19.69
CA LEU A 273 24.28 -8.43 -20.49
C LEU A 273 23.26 -8.38 -21.63
N ARG A 274 22.17 -7.64 -21.47
CA ARG A 274 21.17 -7.41 -22.53
C ARG A 274 21.73 -6.52 -23.64
N GLU A 275 22.44 -5.43 -23.28
CA GLU A 275 23.01 -4.46 -24.22
C GLU A 275 24.26 -4.98 -24.94
N ALA A 276 25.06 -5.84 -24.31
CA ALA A 276 26.31 -6.36 -24.90
C ALA A 276 26.11 -7.40 -26.03
N GLY A 277 24.89 -7.88 -26.27
CA GLY A 277 24.66 -8.91 -27.28
C GLY A 277 25.55 -10.14 -27.07
N ASP A 278 25.96 -10.82 -28.16
CA ASP A 278 26.87 -11.98 -28.12
C ASP A 278 28.35 -11.61 -27.98
N ASP A 279 28.72 -10.33 -28.02
CA ASP A 279 30.10 -9.82 -28.08
C ASP A 279 30.71 -9.48 -26.71
N LEU A 280 30.39 -10.23 -25.66
CA LEU A 280 31.00 -10.01 -24.32
C LEU A 280 32.46 -10.40 -24.28
N PRO A 281 33.37 -9.52 -23.77
CA PRO A 281 34.80 -9.86 -23.59
C PRO A 281 34.92 -11.04 -22.59
N ALA A 282 35.69 -12.06 -23.02
CA ALA A 282 36.00 -13.21 -22.17
C ALA A 282 36.76 -12.73 -20.92
N GLY A 283 36.11 -12.78 -19.74
CA GLY A 283 36.73 -12.44 -18.46
C GLY A 283 36.03 -11.38 -17.63
N MET A 284 35.00 -10.69 -18.16
CA MET A 284 34.28 -9.65 -17.43
C MET A 284 33.35 -10.26 -16.35
N GLN A 285 33.40 -9.73 -15.12
CA GLN A 285 32.48 -10.17 -14.06
C GLN A 285 31.13 -9.49 -14.28
N ALA A 286 30.02 -10.16 -13.93
CA ALA A 286 28.66 -9.59 -14.09
C ALA A 286 28.49 -8.29 -13.27
N SER A 287 29.14 -8.19 -12.10
CA SER A 287 29.23 -6.97 -11.29
C SER A 287 30.12 -5.89 -11.93
N GLU A 288 31.23 -6.29 -12.65
CA GLU A 288 32.08 -5.37 -13.40
C GLU A 288 31.41 -4.90 -14.67
N ALA A 289 30.55 -5.73 -15.31
CA ALA A 289 29.79 -5.32 -16.48
C ALA A 289 28.74 -4.24 -16.13
N ALA A 290 28.09 -4.34 -14.98
CA ALA A 290 27.18 -3.29 -14.48
C ALA A 290 27.94 -1.98 -14.14
N LEU A 291 29.17 -2.07 -13.61
CA LEU A 291 30.05 -0.96 -13.34
C LEU A 291 30.64 -0.34 -14.64
N THR A 292 30.94 -1.17 -15.64
CA THR A 292 31.61 -0.70 -16.89
C THR A 292 30.66 0.03 -17.83
N CYS A 293 29.34 -0.23 -17.76
CA CYS A 293 28.35 0.61 -18.45
C CYS A 293 28.28 2.02 -17.87
N ALA A 294 28.52 2.18 -16.57
CA ALA A 294 28.69 3.50 -15.93
C ALA A 294 30.02 4.17 -16.35
N GLU A 295 31.08 3.40 -16.63
CA GLU A 295 32.37 3.90 -17.05
C GLU A 295 32.48 4.13 -18.58
N ALA A 296 31.68 3.44 -19.40
CA ALA A 296 31.67 3.58 -20.87
C ALA A 296 31.05 4.90 -21.37
N GLY A 297 30.72 5.82 -20.47
CA GLY A 297 30.37 7.19 -20.84
C GLY A 297 28.96 7.41 -21.34
N ILE A 298 28.08 6.39 -21.34
CA ILE A 298 26.65 6.61 -21.55
C ILE A 298 26.08 7.16 -20.22
N ARG A 299 26.28 8.47 -20.01
CA ARG A 299 25.60 9.18 -18.92
C ARG A 299 24.12 9.27 -19.26
N VAL A 300 23.33 8.24 -18.88
CA VAL A 300 21.89 8.41 -18.72
C VAL A 300 21.73 9.45 -17.61
N PRO A 301 21.07 10.60 -17.86
CA PRO A 301 20.87 11.59 -16.81
C PRO A 301 20.13 10.91 -15.65
N ARG A 302 20.67 11.02 -14.44
CA ARG A 302 19.98 10.48 -13.27
C ARG A 302 18.70 11.28 -13.05
N LEU A 303 17.62 10.61 -12.65
CA LEU A 303 16.37 11.31 -12.32
C LEU A 303 16.58 12.42 -11.29
N ALA A 304 17.50 12.21 -10.34
CA ALA A 304 17.90 13.21 -9.36
C ALA A 304 18.50 14.48 -10.02
N ASP A 305 19.27 14.34 -11.08
CA ASP A 305 19.91 15.47 -11.78
C ASP A 305 18.89 16.30 -12.57
N LEU A 306 17.85 15.64 -13.11
CA LEU A 306 16.77 16.30 -13.84
C LEU A 306 15.77 17.00 -12.92
N CYS A 307 15.61 16.52 -11.69
CA CYS A 307 14.57 16.98 -10.75
C CYS A 307 15.12 17.82 -9.59
N ALA A 308 16.44 18.15 -9.58
CA ALA A 308 17.14 18.71 -8.42
C ALA A 308 16.86 20.20 -8.11
N GLU A 309 16.39 21.01 -9.07
CA GLU A 309 16.40 22.49 -8.94
C GLU A 309 15.03 23.13 -8.65
N GLY A 310 14.04 22.37 -8.20
CA GLY A 310 12.73 22.96 -7.82
C GLY A 310 11.89 23.49 -8.98
N GLU A 311 12.38 23.43 -10.20
CA GLU A 311 11.69 23.85 -11.43
C GLU A 311 11.32 22.68 -12.32
N VAL A 312 10.19 22.83 -13.05
CA VAL A 312 9.75 21.86 -14.04
C VAL A 312 10.66 21.96 -15.26
N ARG A 313 11.28 20.86 -15.70
CA ARG A 313 12.09 20.80 -16.91
C ARG A 313 11.35 20.05 -18.01
N TYR A 314 11.52 20.54 -19.24
CA TYR A 314 10.92 19.97 -20.44
C TYR A 314 12.05 19.46 -21.36
N LEU A 315 11.91 18.21 -21.84
CA LEU A 315 12.85 17.57 -22.74
C LEU A 315 12.12 17.11 -24.00
N GLU A 316 12.73 17.31 -25.17
CA GLU A 316 12.24 16.89 -26.46
C GLU A 316 13.25 15.98 -27.16
N LYS A 317 12.82 14.88 -27.76
CA LYS A 317 13.63 13.93 -28.51
C LYS A 317 13.86 14.42 -29.94
N GLN A 318 15.11 14.70 -30.33
CA GLN A 318 15.46 15.29 -31.64
C GLN A 318 15.54 14.26 -32.77
N ALA A 319 15.88 12.99 -32.46
CA ALA A 319 15.93 11.92 -33.45
C ALA A 319 15.48 10.59 -32.85
N PRO A 320 14.69 9.77 -33.56
CA PRO A 320 14.32 8.44 -33.10
C PRO A 320 15.55 7.54 -33.09
N GLY A 321 15.79 6.84 -31.98
CA GLY A 321 16.76 5.74 -31.87
C GLY A 321 18.09 6.04 -31.21
N SER A 322 18.36 7.25 -30.66
CA SER A 322 19.56 7.51 -29.91
C SER A 322 19.26 8.10 -28.53
N ALA A 323 19.88 7.57 -27.48
CA ALA A 323 19.76 8.08 -26.10
C ALA A 323 20.39 9.49 -25.94
N GLU A 324 21.24 9.90 -26.86
CA GLU A 324 21.96 11.18 -26.85
C GLU A 324 21.22 12.36 -27.48
N SER A 325 20.01 12.15 -28.01
CA SER A 325 19.29 13.14 -28.80
C SER A 325 18.26 13.97 -28.03
N TRP A 326 18.37 14.06 -26.70
CA TRP A 326 17.44 14.82 -25.89
C TRP A 326 17.91 16.26 -25.69
N GLN A 327 17.04 17.24 -25.95
CA GLN A 327 17.32 18.67 -25.74
C GLN A 327 16.33 19.23 -24.72
N GLN A 328 16.85 20.03 -23.79
CA GLN A 328 16.01 20.80 -22.87
C GLN A 328 15.37 21.98 -23.63
N VAL A 329 14.05 22.14 -23.49
CA VAL A 329 13.26 23.21 -24.09
C VAL A 329 12.51 23.99 -23.01
N GLU A 330 12.11 25.24 -23.30
CA GLU A 330 11.40 26.09 -22.32
C GLU A 330 9.96 25.60 -22.07
N ALA A 331 9.32 25.03 -23.11
CA ALA A 331 7.98 24.47 -23.04
C ALA A 331 7.78 23.47 -24.19
N ILE A 332 6.93 22.46 -23.98
CA ILE A 332 6.54 21.51 -25.05
C ILE A 332 5.42 22.18 -25.87
N ASP A 333 5.71 22.45 -27.14
CA ASP A 333 4.70 22.91 -28.12
C ASP A 333 4.89 22.19 -29.46
N THR A 334 4.15 21.11 -29.68
CA THR A 334 4.30 20.24 -30.84
C THR A 334 3.53 20.74 -32.08
N ARG A 335 2.86 21.89 -32.01
CA ARG A 335 2.10 22.46 -33.15
C ARG A 335 2.99 22.81 -34.35
N HIS A 336 4.26 23.11 -34.11
CA HIS A 336 5.22 23.50 -35.16
C HIS A 336 5.90 22.31 -35.85
N VAL A 337 5.98 21.15 -35.19
CA VAL A 337 6.69 19.97 -35.71
C VAL A 337 5.92 19.30 -36.88
N LEU A 338 4.64 19.56 -36.98
CA LEU A 338 3.75 18.92 -37.97
C LEU A 338 3.61 19.65 -39.30
N ALA A 339 4.23 20.81 -39.45
CA ALA A 339 4.14 21.61 -40.67
C ALA A 339 4.79 20.97 -41.93
N GLY A 340 5.53 19.86 -41.76
CA GLY A 340 6.23 19.16 -42.85
C GLY A 340 5.66 17.82 -43.26
N ARG A 341 4.62 17.28 -42.61
CA ARG A 341 4.02 15.98 -42.96
C ARG A 341 2.60 16.17 -43.51
N PRO A 342 2.25 15.54 -44.65
CA PRO A 342 0.90 15.58 -45.20
C PRO A 342 -0.04 14.71 -44.32
N ARG A 343 -0.57 15.29 -43.23
CA ARG A 343 -1.64 14.73 -42.40
C ARG A 343 -2.79 15.75 -42.33
N PRO A 344 -4.05 15.28 -42.17
CA PRO A 344 -5.16 16.20 -41.91
C PRO A 344 -4.83 17.09 -40.72
N GLU A 345 -5.25 18.35 -40.75
CA GLU A 345 -4.92 19.43 -39.80
C GLU A 345 -4.77 18.91 -38.36
N PRO A 346 -3.60 19.10 -37.73
CA PRO A 346 -3.36 18.57 -36.39
C PRO A 346 -4.27 19.29 -35.40
N ARG A 347 -5.38 18.64 -35.01
CA ARG A 347 -6.21 19.12 -33.90
C ARG A 347 -5.35 19.04 -32.66
N THR A 348 -5.17 20.17 -31.99
CA THR A 348 -4.51 20.21 -30.67
C THR A 348 -5.26 19.28 -29.73
N SER A 349 -4.62 18.17 -29.32
CA SER A 349 -5.25 17.18 -28.45
C SER A 349 -5.29 17.64 -27.01
N VAL A 350 -4.23 18.32 -26.55
CA VAL A 350 -4.11 18.80 -25.15
C VAL A 350 -3.45 20.18 -25.14
N GLU A 351 -4.05 21.12 -24.43
CA GLU A 351 -3.44 22.42 -24.18
C GLU A 351 -3.60 22.78 -22.70
N LEU A 352 -2.47 22.85 -22.01
CA LEU A 352 -2.37 23.19 -20.61
C LEU A 352 -1.48 24.43 -20.48
N VAL A 353 -1.95 25.44 -19.74
CA VAL A 353 -1.17 26.63 -19.39
C VAL A 353 -1.31 26.84 -17.90
N ASP A 354 -0.19 26.76 -17.18
CA ASP A 354 -0.10 26.92 -15.72
C ASP A 354 -1.05 26.01 -14.94
N LEU A 355 -1.19 24.75 -15.36
CA LEU A 355 -1.98 23.78 -14.62
C LEU A 355 -1.29 23.47 -13.30
N GLU A 356 -1.99 23.70 -12.20
CA GLU A 356 -1.54 23.41 -10.83
C GLU A 356 -2.65 22.73 -10.03
N VAL A 357 -2.31 21.69 -9.28
CA VAL A 357 -3.15 21.13 -8.23
C VAL A 357 -2.62 21.64 -6.90
N GLN A 358 -3.35 22.55 -6.29
CA GLN A 358 -2.91 23.30 -5.11
C GLN A 358 -2.38 22.40 -3.99
N GLY A 359 -1.13 22.61 -3.59
CA GLY A 359 -0.43 21.83 -2.56
C GLY A 359 -0.10 20.39 -2.95
N ARG A 360 -0.24 20.01 -4.25
CA ARG A 360 0.00 18.63 -4.72
C ARG A 360 0.85 18.53 -5.97
N SER A 361 0.92 19.56 -6.81
CA SER A 361 1.76 19.55 -8.00
C SER A 361 2.36 20.92 -8.26
N PRO A 362 3.52 21.02 -8.94
CA PRO A 362 4.03 22.23 -9.51
C PRO A 362 3.14 22.69 -10.67
N ARG A 363 3.40 23.89 -11.19
CA ARG A 363 2.75 24.42 -12.41
C ARG A 363 3.35 23.76 -13.65
N VAL A 364 2.49 23.27 -14.52
CA VAL A 364 2.89 22.61 -15.77
C VAL A 364 2.18 23.26 -16.95
N SER A 365 2.96 23.56 -18.00
CA SER A 365 2.46 24.08 -19.27
C SER A 365 2.92 23.20 -20.41
N LEU A 366 1.97 22.68 -21.23
CA LEU A 366 2.28 21.85 -22.40
C LEU A 366 1.17 21.96 -23.45
N ARG A 367 1.56 21.83 -24.72
CA ARG A 367 0.65 21.80 -25.87
C ARG A 367 1.02 20.64 -26.78
N LEU A 368 0.09 19.69 -26.91
CA LEU A 368 0.30 18.44 -27.64
C LEU A 368 -0.63 18.32 -28.84
N GLY A 369 -0.07 17.88 -29.95
CA GLY A 369 -0.82 17.41 -31.11
C GLY A 369 -1.27 15.97 -30.95
N GLY A 370 -1.91 15.42 -32.01
CA GLY A 370 -2.22 14.00 -32.07
C GLY A 370 -0.97 13.16 -32.37
N GLY A 371 -0.85 12.00 -31.72
CA GLY A 371 0.23 11.02 -31.95
C GLY A 371 1.50 11.27 -31.12
N GLU A 372 1.42 12.03 -30.04
CA GLU A 372 2.54 12.25 -29.12
C GLU A 372 2.47 11.31 -27.91
N LEU A 373 3.64 10.88 -27.41
CA LEU A 373 3.82 10.14 -26.17
C LEU A 373 4.67 10.95 -25.20
N VAL A 374 4.06 11.40 -24.11
CA VAL A 374 4.70 12.28 -23.13
C VAL A 374 4.82 11.56 -21.80
N ALA A 375 6.03 11.51 -21.23
CA ALA A 375 6.25 11.03 -19.88
C ALA A 375 6.28 12.19 -18.89
N LEU A 376 5.51 12.08 -17.80
CA LEU A 376 5.70 12.85 -16.58
C LEU A 376 6.63 12.05 -15.67
N VAL A 377 7.86 12.49 -15.50
CA VAL A 377 8.84 11.81 -14.63
C VAL A 377 9.11 12.64 -13.39
N GLY A 378 9.50 12.01 -12.31
CA GLY A 378 9.81 12.68 -11.05
C GLY A 378 9.72 11.74 -9.86
N PRO A 379 10.26 12.14 -8.71
CA PRO A 379 10.21 11.35 -7.49
C PRO A 379 8.78 11.16 -6.98
N ASN A 380 8.63 10.26 -6.02
CA ASN A 380 7.34 10.04 -5.38
C ASN A 380 6.88 11.31 -4.65
N GLY A 381 5.60 11.69 -4.85
CA GLY A 381 5.04 12.93 -4.30
C GLY A 381 5.27 14.18 -5.15
N ALA A 382 5.97 14.11 -6.30
CA ALA A 382 6.17 15.23 -7.22
C ALA A 382 4.86 15.75 -7.88
N GLY A 383 3.74 15.03 -7.72
CA GLY A 383 2.44 15.45 -8.24
C GLY A 383 2.05 14.84 -9.58
N LYS A 384 2.79 13.84 -10.09
CA LYS A 384 2.49 13.15 -11.36
C LYS A 384 1.02 12.74 -11.47
N SER A 385 0.56 11.85 -10.58
CA SER A 385 -0.83 11.36 -10.56
C SER A 385 -1.86 12.47 -10.29
N SER A 386 -1.45 13.55 -9.60
CA SER A 386 -2.32 14.71 -9.39
C SER A 386 -2.57 15.47 -10.68
N ILE A 387 -1.54 15.68 -11.52
CA ILE A 387 -1.65 16.30 -12.84
C ILE A 387 -2.52 15.42 -13.76
N LEU A 388 -2.26 14.11 -13.80
CA LEU A 388 -3.07 13.18 -14.59
C LEU A 388 -4.54 13.18 -14.15
N SER A 389 -4.80 13.18 -12.84
CA SER A 389 -6.14 13.26 -12.27
C SER A 389 -6.83 14.60 -12.59
N ALA A 390 -6.09 15.70 -12.63
CA ALA A 390 -6.60 17.00 -13.04
C ALA A 390 -7.00 17.00 -14.52
N LEU A 391 -6.18 16.43 -15.41
CA LEU A 391 -6.51 16.23 -16.83
C LEU A 391 -7.79 15.43 -17.04
N ALA A 392 -8.02 14.43 -16.22
CA ALA A 392 -9.24 13.62 -16.23
C ALA A 392 -10.45 14.32 -15.57
N GLY A 393 -10.27 15.54 -15.04
CA GLY A 393 -11.33 16.28 -14.34
C GLY A 393 -11.74 15.65 -12.99
N LEU A 394 -10.86 14.84 -12.39
CA LEU A 394 -11.12 14.12 -11.13
C LEU A 394 -10.79 14.97 -9.90
N VAL A 395 -9.81 15.84 -10.02
CA VAL A 395 -9.32 16.71 -8.95
C VAL A 395 -9.47 18.17 -9.40
N ARG A 396 -9.83 19.05 -8.47
CA ARG A 396 -9.87 20.49 -8.73
C ARG A 396 -8.46 21.00 -8.96
N SER A 397 -8.27 21.69 -10.06
CA SER A 397 -7.02 22.34 -10.44
C SER A 397 -7.26 23.80 -10.78
N THR A 398 -6.19 24.59 -10.74
CA THR A 398 -6.15 25.96 -11.26
C THR A 398 -5.29 25.94 -12.52
N ALA A 399 -5.75 26.60 -13.56
CA ALA A 399 -5.00 26.74 -14.81
C ALA A 399 -5.43 28.04 -15.51
N SER A 400 -4.53 28.68 -16.23
CA SER A 400 -4.86 29.77 -17.15
C SER A 400 -5.65 29.25 -18.35
N LYS A 401 -5.32 28.03 -18.79
CA LYS A 401 -6.04 27.31 -19.82
C LYS A 401 -5.85 25.80 -19.63
N ALA A 402 -6.94 25.01 -19.71
CA ALA A 402 -6.88 23.56 -19.67
C ALA A 402 -7.95 22.99 -20.64
N VAL A 403 -7.50 22.56 -21.82
CA VAL A 403 -8.36 22.08 -22.90
C VAL A 403 -7.87 20.71 -23.37
N VAL A 404 -8.78 19.77 -23.52
CA VAL A 404 -8.55 18.42 -24.07
C VAL A 404 -9.56 18.16 -25.18
N GLY A 405 -9.10 17.77 -26.36
CA GLY A 405 -9.95 17.55 -27.52
C GLY A 405 -10.82 18.77 -27.90
N GLY A 406 -10.29 19.97 -27.70
CA GLY A 406 -11.01 21.23 -27.94
C GLY A 406 -12.06 21.61 -26.90
N ARG A 407 -12.17 20.89 -25.78
CA ARG A 407 -13.12 21.12 -24.68
C ARG A 407 -12.40 21.43 -23.37
N ASP A 408 -12.97 22.32 -22.60
CA ASP A 408 -12.48 22.68 -21.26
C ASP A 408 -12.57 21.46 -20.31
N VAL A 409 -11.47 21.11 -19.67
CA VAL A 409 -11.36 20.01 -18.70
C VAL A 409 -12.39 20.13 -17.56
N GLY A 410 -12.70 21.36 -17.11
CA GLY A 410 -13.72 21.59 -16.07
C GLY A 410 -15.16 21.24 -16.49
N LYS A 411 -15.44 21.11 -17.78
CA LYS A 411 -16.79 20.90 -18.32
C LYS A 411 -17.06 19.49 -18.86
N GLY A 412 -16.06 18.61 -18.90
CA GLY A 412 -16.21 17.28 -19.49
C GLY A 412 -15.39 16.19 -18.80
N ARG A 413 -16.07 15.32 -18.04
CA ARG A 413 -15.45 14.18 -17.35
C ARG A 413 -15.13 12.97 -18.27
N HIS A 414 -15.46 13.01 -19.54
CA HIS A 414 -15.36 11.87 -20.47
C HIS A 414 -14.41 12.14 -21.64
N LEU A 415 -13.52 13.13 -21.49
CA LEU A 415 -12.64 13.54 -22.59
C LEU A 415 -11.37 12.68 -22.68
N VAL A 416 -10.99 12.04 -21.56
CA VAL A 416 -9.71 11.33 -21.41
C VAL A 416 -9.99 9.88 -21.00
N GLY A 417 -9.29 8.93 -21.63
CA GLY A 417 -9.19 7.56 -21.13
C GLY A 417 -8.16 7.53 -19.97
N TYR A 418 -8.55 7.06 -18.79
CA TYR A 418 -7.67 7.04 -17.62
C TYR A 418 -7.39 5.61 -17.15
N VAL A 419 -6.13 5.20 -17.19
CA VAL A 419 -5.65 3.94 -16.63
C VAL A 419 -5.09 4.21 -15.23
N PHE A 420 -5.70 3.60 -14.22
CA PHE A 420 -5.31 3.77 -12.82
C PHE A 420 -4.04 2.98 -12.48
N GLN A 421 -3.29 3.46 -11.50
CA GLN A 421 -2.11 2.76 -10.97
C GLN A 421 -2.45 1.35 -10.48
N ASN A 422 -3.58 1.16 -9.78
CA ASN A 422 -4.14 -0.16 -9.49
C ASN A 422 -5.29 -0.47 -10.47
N PRO A 423 -5.14 -1.48 -11.36
CA PRO A 423 -6.16 -1.83 -12.32
C PRO A 423 -7.47 -2.31 -11.70
N GLU A 424 -7.45 -2.91 -10.51
CA GLU A 424 -8.63 -3.42 -9.81
C GLU A 424 -9.68 -2.32 -9.55
N HIS A 425 -9.25 -1.08 -9.37
CA HIS A 425 -10.15 0.06 -9.15
C HIS A 425 -10.92 0.48 -10.40
N GLN A 426 -10.46 0.07 -11.59
CA GLN A 426 -11.07 0.46 -12.87
C GLN A 426 -12.23 -0.44 -13.27
N PHE A 427 -12.23 -1.69 -12.83
CA PHE A 427 -13.18 -2.69 -13.30
C PHE A 427 -14.60 -2.46 -12.78
N VAL A 428 -15.57 -2.58 -13.68
CA VAL A 428 -16.99 -2.28 -13.42
C VAL A 428 -17.92 -3.42 -13.78
N ALA A 429 -17.48 -4.36 -14.62
CA ALA A 429 -18.24 -5.51 -15.07
C ALA A 429 -17.88 -6.81 -14.33
N THR A 430 -18.67 -7.86 -14.52
CA THR A 430 -18.50 -9.15 -13.86
C THR A 430 -17.66 -10.15 -14.64
N THR A 431 -17.41 -9.89 -15.93
CA THR A 431 -16.55 -10.72 -16.77
C THR A 431 -15.61 -9.84 -17.60
N VAL A 432 -14.47 -10.38 -18.02
CA VAL A 432 -13.46 -9.70 -18.85
C VAL A 432 -14.08 -9.26 -20.18
N GLY A 433 -14.86 -10.11 -20.84
CA GLY A 433 -15.56 -9.75 -22.09
C GLY A 433 -16.58 -8.63 -21.88
N ALA A 434 -17.36 -8.66 -20.80
CA ALA A 434 -18.30 -7.60 -20.46
C ALA A 434 -17.59 -6.30 -20.09
N GLU A 435 -16.39 -6.38 -19.52
CA GLU A 435 -15.56 -5.23 -19.17
C GLU A 435 -15.12 -4.45 -20.41
N LEU A 436 -14.73 -5.14 -21.47
CA LEU A 436 -14.38 -4.55 -22.78
C LEU A 436 -15.61 -4.01 -23.52
N ALA A 437 -16.78 -4.60 -23.28
CA ALA A 437 -18.04 -4.16 -23.89
C ALA A 437 -18.65 -2.91 -23.23
N VAL A 438 -18.12 -2.47 -22.09
CA VAL A 438 -18.55 -1.22 -21.43
C VAL A 438 -18.32 -0.04 -22.38
N GLY A 439 -19.36 0.76 -22.62
CA GLY A 439 -19.27 1.88 -23.58
C GLY A 439 -19.92 1.60 -24.94
N GLY A 440 -20.32 0.35 -25.22
CA GLY A 440 -21.04 -0.03 -26.43
C GLY A 440 -20.15 -0.56 -27.55
N THR A 441 -18.96 -1.09 -27.20
CA THR A 441 -18.04 -1.78 -28.12
C THR A 441 -18.74 -2.98 -28.74
N SER A 442 -18.59 -3.17 -30.07
CA SER A 442 -19.20 -4.30 -30.79
C SER A 442 -18.59 -5.64 -30.34
N PRO A 443 -19.36 -6.75 -30.42
CA PRO A 443 -18.83 -8.07 -30.02
C PRO A 443 -17.56 -8.46 -30.81
N GLU A 444 -17.51 -8.14 -32.12
CA GLU A 444 -16.36 -8.41 -32.95
C GLU A 444 -15.12 -7.66 -32.47
N ARG A 445 -15.29 -6.40 -32.08
CA ARG A 445 -14.19 -5.59 -31.56
C ARG A 445 -13.74 -6.06 -30.17
N VAL A 446 -14.66 -6.59 -29.35
CA VAL A 446 -14.31 -7.22 -28.06
C VAL A 446 -13.43 -8.46 -28.31
N ASP A 447 -13.78 -9.30 -29.31
CA ASP A 447 -13.00 -10.49 -29.64
C ASP A 447 -11.60 -10.14 -30.16
N GLU A 448 -11.49 -9.14 -31.06
CA GLU A 448 -10.19 -8.61 -31.48
C GLU A 448 -9.33 -8.12 -30.33
N LEU A 449 -9.91 -7.38 -29.37
CA LEU A 449 -9.18 -6.88 -28.21
C LEU A 449 -8.76 -8.01 -27.28
N LEU A 450 -9.60 -9.02 -27.08
CA LEU A 450 -9.24 -10.20 -26.27
C LEU A 450 -8.05 -10.94 -26.88
N GLU A 451 -8.01 -11.09 -28.20
CA GLU A 451 -6.89 -11.71 -28.92
C GLU A 451 -5.63 -10.85 -28.84
N GLN A 452 -5.75 -9.55 -29.15
CA GLN A 452 -4.64 -8.59 -29.14
C GLN A 452 -3.95 -8.46 -27.77
N PHE A 453 -4.72 -8.56 -26.68
CA PHE A 453 -4.20 -8.45 -25.31
C PHE A 453 -3.97 -9.81 -24.63
N HIS A 454 -4.00 -10.91 -25.39
CA HIS A 454 -3.83 -12.28 -24.86
C HIS A 454 -4.74 -12.61 -23.68
N LEU A 455 -6.02 -12.21 -23.77
CA LEU A 455 -7.05 -12.40 -22.74
C LEU A 455 -8.18 -13.34 -23.16
N THR A 456 -8.11 -13.96 -24.34
CA THR A 456 -9.18 -14.80 -24.90
C THR A 456 -9.57 -15.94 -23.97
N ALA A 457 -8.60 -16.63 -23.36
CA ALA A 457 -8.84 -17.73 -22.40
C ALA A 457 -9.55 -17.25 -21.11
N HIS A 458 -9.55 -15.95 -20.84
CA HIS A 458 -10.10 -15.36 -19.63
C HIS A 458 -11.41 -14.61 -19.83
N ARG A 459 -12.02 -14.70 -21.03
CA ARG A 459 -13.22 -13.96 -21.44
C ARG A 459 -14.33 -13.96 -20.39
N ASP A 460 -14.62 -15.13 -19.84
CA ASP A 460 -15.72 -15.37 -18.90
C ASP A 460 -15.29 -15.26 -17.43
N HIS A 461 -14.00 -15.06 -17.17
CA HIS A 461 -13.49 -14.89 -15.82
C HIS A 461 -13.86 -13.52 -15.25
N HIS A 462 -13.98 -13.44 -13.92
CA HIS A 462 -14.18 -12.16 -13.25
C HIS A 462 -12.88 -11.34 -13.30
N PRO A 463 -12.89 -10.04 -13.67
CA PRO A 463 -11.67 -9.22 -13.79
C PRO A 463 -10.76 -9.22 -12.57
N LEU A 464 -11.32 -9.32 -11.35
CA LEU A 464 -10.56 -9.36 -10.10
C LEU A 464 -9.92 -10.72 -9.79
N THR A 465 -10.11 -11.74 -10.63
CA THR A 465 -9.42 -13.05 -10.50
C THR A 465 -8.20 -13.16 -11.41
N LEU A 466 -7.94 -12.15 -12.23
CA LEU A 466 -6.79 -12.09 -13.14
C LEU A 466 -5.49 -11.89 -12.35
N SER A 467 -4.38 -12.37 -12.90
CA SER A 467 -3.05 -11.99 -12.40
C SER A 467 -2.80 -10.49 -12.58
N GLY A 468 -1.84 -9.92 -11.85
CA GLY A 468 -1.52 -8.50 -11.94
C GLY A 468 -1.23 -8.03 -13.37
N GLY A 469 -0.46 -8.81 -14.16
CA GLY A 469 -0.16 -8.53 -15.57
C GLY A 469 -1.41 -8.60 -16.45
N GLN A 470 -2.23 -9.64 -16.29
CA GLN A 470 -3.48 -9.80 -17.05
C GLN A 470 -4.48 -8.66 -16.71
N ALA A 471 -4.59 -8.30 -15.42
CA ALA A 471 -5.42 -7.19 -14.99
C ALA A 471 -4.95 -5.85 -15.59
N ARG A 472 -3.63 -5.64 -15.70
CA ARG A 472 -3.04 -4.45 -16.33
C ARG A 472 -3.36 -4.41 -17.81
N ARG A 473 -3.14 -5.51 -18.54
CA ARG A 473 -3.50 -5.62 -19.97
C ARG A 473 -4.99 -5.34 -20.19
N LEU A 474 -5.87 -5.91 -19.37
CA LEU A 474 -7.30 -5.62 -19.42
C LEU A 474 -7.58 -4.13 -19.16
N SER A 475 -6.93 -3.52 -18.17
CA SER A 475 -7.11 -2.11 -17.85
C SER A 475 -6.78 -1.18 -19.03
N VAL A 476 -5.70 -1.47 -19.77
CA VAL A 476 -5.33 -0.73 -20.98
C VAL A 476 -6.29 -1.05 -22.12
N ALA A 477 -6.65 -2.31 -22.33
CA ALA A 477 -7.59 -2.74 -23.38
C ALA A 477 -8.96 -2.03 -23.26
N THR A 478 -9.44 -1.80 -22.04
CA THR A 478 -10.70 -1.06 -21.79
C THR A 478 -10.62 0.40 -22.25
N MET A 479 -9.45 1.05 -22.15
CA MET A 479 -9.31 2.43 -22.64
C MET A 479 -9.24 2.50 -24.16
N VAL A 480 -8.74 1.45 -24.79
CA VAL A 480 -8.74 1.33 -26.26
C VAL A 480 -10.12 1.12 -26.79
N SER A 481 -10.93 0.27 -26.16
CA SER A 481 -12.32 0.01 -26.53
C SER A 481 -13.19 1.29 -26.51
N GLU A 482 -12.83 2.26 -25.65
CA GLU A 482 -13.56 3.52 -25.51
C GLU A 482 -13.22 4.57 -26.58
N GLU A 483 -12.28 4.31 -27.51
CA GLU A 483 -11.89 5.19 -28.63
C GLU A 483 -11.61 6.65 -28.25
N ARG A 484 -10.88 6.89 -27.13
CA ARG A 484 -10.53 8.23 -26.69
C ARG A 484 -9.32 8.78 -27.46
N ASP A 485 -9.38 10.07 -27.82
CA ASP A 485 -8.27 10.76 -28.51
C ASP A 485 -7.05 10.95 -27.59
N VAL A 486 -7.28 11.07 -26.29
CA VAL A 486 -6.25 11.27 -25.26
C VAL A 486 -6.34 10.15 -24.23
N VAL A 487 -5.23 9.47 -24.00
CA VAL A 487 -5.10 8.38 -23.01
C VAL A 487 -4.07 8.79 -21.95
N VAL A 488 -4.43 8.62 -20.71
CA VAL A 488 -3.62 8.96 -19.54
C VAL A 488 -3.32 7.68 -18.76
N LEU A 489 -2.05 7.41 -18.54
CA LEU A 489 -1.57 6.18 -17.89
C LEU A 489 -0.82 6.53 -16.61
N ASP A 490 -1.29 6.04 -15.47
CA ASP A 490 -0.65 6.28 -14.18
C ASP A 490 0.17 5.04 -13.77
N GLU A 491 1.50 5.13 -13.88
CA GLU A 491 2.48 4.06 -13.62
C GLU A 491 2.10 2.75 -14.35
N PRO A 492 2.03 2.74 -15.70
CA PRO A 492 1.47 1.60 -16.45
C PRO A 492 2.32 0.33 -16.36
N THR A 493 3.61 0.45 -16.12
CA THR A 493 4.58 -0.65 -16.04
C THR A 493 4.80 -1.17 -14.62
N TYR A 494 4.11 -0.58 -13.64
CA TYR A 494 4.22 -0.97 -12.24
C TYR A 494 3.90 -2.46 -12.01
N GLY A 495 4.84 -3.21 -11.40
CA GLY A 495 4.67 -4.64 -11.11
C GLY A 495 4.60 -5.54 -12.36
N GLN A 496 5.17 -5.09 -13.49
CA GLN A 496 5.32 -5.90 -14.70
C GLN A 496 6.76 -6.41 -14.81
N ASP A 497 6.92 -7.61 -15.36
CA ASP A 497 8.22 -8.07 -15.82
C ASP A 497 8.62 -7.35 -17.14
N TRP A 498 9.84 -7.58 -17.57
CA TRP A 498 10.38 -6.92 -18.75
C TRP A 498 9.59 -7.21 -20.02
N ASP A 499 9.23 -8.47 -20.25
CA ASP A 499 8.50 -8.87 -21.48
C ASP A 499 7.11 -8.24 -21.53
N ASN A 500 6.35 -8.28 -20.42
CA ASN A 500 5.06 -7.61 -20.32
C ASN A 500 5.18 -6.08 -20.44
N THR A 501 6.32 -5.51 -19.99
CA THR A 501 6.61 -4.07 -20.15
C THR A 501 6.84 -3.72 -21.62
N CYS A 502 7.66 -4.50 -22.32
CA CYS A 502 7.90 -4.32 -23.76
C CYS A 502 6.61 -4.45 -24.57
N GLU A 503 5.83 -5.52 -24.35
CA GLU A 503 4.51 -5.71 -25.02
C GLU A 503 3.57 -4.51 -24.78
N LEU A 504 3.52 -4.00 -23.54
CA LEU A 504 2.70 -2.85 -23.21
C LEU A 504 3.18 -1.57 -23.91
N MET A 505 4.49 -1.35 -23.97
CA MET A 505 5.06 -0.19 -24.66
C MET A 505 4.89 -0.24 -26.15
N ASP A 506 5.02 -1.39 -26.77
CA ASP A 506 4.72 -1.62 -28.21
C ASP A 506 3.26 -1.29 -28.52
N PHE A 507 2.37 -1.68 -27.60
CA PHE A 507 0.96 -1.36 -27.73
C PHE A 507 0.69 0.15 -27.57
N ILE A 508 1.32 0.82 -26.62
CA ILE A 508 1.21 2.27 -26.42
C ILE A 508 1.73 2.99 -27.69
N ASP A 509 2.81 2.50 -28.29
CA ASP A 509 3.36 3.05 -29.53
C ASP A 509 2.40 2.87 -30.72
N GLN A 510 1.70 1.74 -30.81
CA GLN A 510 0.64 1.55 -31.79
C GLN A 510 -0.50 2.57 -31.64
N LEU A 511 -0.93 2.88 -30.41
CA LEU A 511 -1.93 3.93 -30.14
C LEU A 511 -1.44 5.30 -30.64
N ARG A 512 -0.18 5.63 -30.37
CA ARG A 512 0.47 6.84 -30.86
C ARG A 512 0.46 6.91 -32.39
N HIS A 513 0.82 5.84 -33.06
CA HIS A 513 0.79 5.75 -34.53
C HIS A 513 -0.62 5.87 -35.13
N GLN A 514 -1.66 5.48 -34.38
CA GLN A 514 -3.06 5.73 -34.73
C GLN A 514 -3.50 7.19 -34.58
N GLY A 515 -2.59 8.08 -34.11
CA GLY A 515 -2.84 9.49 -33.91
C GLY A 515 -3.40 9.85 -32.53
N ARG A 516 -3.44 8.92 -31.58
CA ARG A 516 -3.85 9.19 -30.19
C ARG A 516 -2.70 9.84 -29.43
N THR A 517 -3.02 10.74 -28.53
CA THR A 517 -2.03 11.36 -27.62
C THR A 517 -2.02 10.58 -26.32
N VAL A 518 -0.81 10.14 -25.89
CA VAL A 518 -0.64 9.40 -24.65
C VAL A 518 0.21 10.22 -23.68
N ILE A 519 -0.28 10.34 -22.44
CA ILE A 519 0.45 10.99 -21.34
C ILE A 519 0.60 9.98 -20.23
N MET A 520 1.83 9.57 -19.91
CA MET A 520 2.06 8.61 -18.85
C MET A 520 2.85 9.22 -17.70
N ALA A 521 2.49 8.87 -16.48
CA ALA A 521 3.35 9.09 -15.32
C ALA A 521 4.21 7.85 -15.12
N THR A 522 5.49 8.03 -14.92
CA THR A 522 6.41 6.96 -14.57
C THR A 522 7.56 7.48 -13.72
N HIS A 523 8.15 6.61 -12.92
CA HIS A 523 9.41 6.85 -12.24
C HIS A 523 10.60 6.23 -12.99
N ASP A 524 10.31 5.43 -14.01
CA ASP A 524 11.29 4.81 -14.88
C ASP A 524 11.72 5.80 -15.97
N LEU A 525 12.86 6.44 -15.74
CA LEU A 525 13.42 7.42 -16.68
C LEU A 525 13.95 6.74 -17.95
N GLU A 526 14.47 5.52 -17.85
CA GLU A 526 15.03 4.80 -18.99
C GLU A 526 13.94 4.45 -19.99
N LEU A 527 12.86 3.89 -19.50
CA LEU A 527 11.65 3.61 -20.30
C LEU A 527 11.14 4.89 -20.99
N ALA A 528 11.12 6.01 -20.24
CA ALA A 528 10.70 7.29 -20.79
C ALA A 528 11.65 7.79 -21.90
N LEU A 529 12.96 7.67 -21.71
CA LEU A 529 13.97 8.06 -22.71
C LEU A 529 13.92 7.18 -23.96
N GLU A 530 13.63 5.91 -23.82
CA GLU A 530 13.56 4.96 -24.94
C GLU A 530 12.33 5.19 -25.82
N HIS A 531 11.14 5.24 -25.22
CA HIS A 531 9.87 5.20 -25.92
C HIS A 531 9.18 6.55 -26.13
N CYS A 532 9.42 7.55 -25.24
CA CYS A 532 8.66 8.79 -25.29
C CYS A 532 9.19 9.78 -26.34
N THR A 533 8.31 10.65 -26.82
CA THR A 533 8.64 11.78 -27.68
C THR A 533 9.05 13.01 -26.87
N HIS A 534 8.46 13.15 -25.68
CA HIS A 534 8.70 14.29 -24.77
C HIS A 534 8.72 13.82 -23.31
N ILE A 535 9.50 14.48 -22.50
CA ILE A 535 9.58 14.25 -21.06
C ILE A 535 9.35 15.56 -20.31
N VAL A 536 8.48 15.52 -19.30
CA VAL A 536 8.27 16.59 -18.33
C VAL A 536 8.82 16.09 -16.98
N ALA A 537 9.97 16.61 -16.59
CA ALA A 537 10.58 16.28 -15.30
C ALA A 537 10.03 17.20 -14.21
N LEU A 538 9.37 16.62 -13.23
CA LEU A 538 8.78 17.34 -12.10
C LEU A 538 9.75 17.36 -10.93
N PRO A 539 9.95 18.51 -10.27
CA PRO A 539 10.81 18.61 -9.10
C PRO A 539 10.23 17.81 -7.94
N GLY A 540 11.09 17.27 -7.09
CA GLY A 540 10.67 16.70 -5.81
C GLY A 540 9.99 17.77 -4.97
N ALA A 541 8.94 17.38 -4.22
CA ALA A 541 8.38 18.27 -3.20
C ALA A 541 9.51 18.72 -2.28
N ALA A 542 9.64 20.05 -2.05
CA ALA A 542 10.67 20.57 -1.14
C ALA A 542 10.60 19.79 0.18
N ARG A 543 11.57 18.92 0.42
CA ARG A 543 11.64 18.10 1.62
C ARG A 543 11.94 19.06 2.78
N GLY A 544 10.96 19.32 3.64
CA GLY A 544 11.27 19.79 4.97
C GLY A 544 12.19 18.75 5.62
N GLY A 545 13.50 19.06 5.63
CA GLY A 545 14.50 18.40 6.45
C GLY A 545 14.55 16.87 6.42
N THR A 546 14.98 16.26 5.31
CA THR A 546 15.62 14.93 5.39
C THR A 546 17.12 15.16 5.39
N VAL A 547 17.74 14.91 6.52
CA VAL A 547 19.21 14.80 6.63
C VAL A 547 19.60 13.57 5.77
N PRO A 548 20.55 13.70 4.79
CA PRO A 548 21.08 12.55 4.09
C PRO A 548 21.75 11.64 5.12
N LEU A 549 21.51 10.33 5.01
CA LEU A 549 22.17 9.31 5.85
C LEU A 549 23.68 9.17 5.56
N THR A 550 24.21 9.91 4.59
CA THR A 550 25.63 9.96 4.27
C THR A 550 26.16 11.36 4.53
N GLY A 551 26.73 11.56 5.70
CA GLY A 551 27.62 12.71 5.95
C GLY A 551 28.89 12.56 5.14
N GLN A 552 28.95 13.21 4.00
CA GLN A 552 30.19 13.60 3.33
C GLN A 552 29.88 14.73 2.34
N GLU A 553 29.94 15.96 2.83
CA GLU A 553 30.43 17.06 1.98
C GLU A 553 31.95 16.95 1.92
N ALA A 554 32.45 16.45 0.80
CA ALA A 554 33.86 16.59 0.48
C ALA A 554 34.12 18.05 0.11
N GLY A 555 34.70 18.80 1.04
CA GLY A 555 35.32 20.07 0.75
C GLY A 555 36.48 19.84 -0.25
N VAL A 556 36.34 20.38 -1.45
CA VAL A 556 37.43 20.49 -2.41
C VAL A 556 38.40 21.54 -1.87
N GLY A 557 39.51 21.05 -1.29
CA GLY A 557 40.71 21.82 -1.04
C GLY A 557 41.69 21.50 -2.18
N ASP A 558 41.95 22.51 -2.98
CA ASP A 558 43.12 22.54 -3.88
C ASP A 558 44.41 22.32 -3.06
N ASP A 559 45.09 21.22 -3.30
CA ASP A 559 46.56 21.18 -3.22
C ASP A 559 47.07 19.98 -4.07
N ALA A 560 47.87 20.33 -5.05
CA ALA A 560 48.49 19.43 -5.99
C ALA A 560 49.79 18.81 -5.39
N ASP A 561 50.19 17.67 -6.01
CA ASP A 561 51.47 16.97 -5.94
C ASP A 561 51.72 15.94 -4.83
N ASP A 562 51.41 14.67 -5.12
CA ASP A 562 52.39 13.56 -4.99
C ASP A 562 51.86 12.25 -5.65
N PRO A 563 52.57 11.66 -6.64
CA PRO A 563 52.10 10.42 -7.27
C PRO A 563 52.86 9.21 -6.72
N SER A 564 52.47 8.64 -5.61
CA SER A 564 52.83 7.27 -5.25
C SER A 564 52.06 6.81 -4.00
N GLY A 565 51.03 5.96 -4.18
CA GLY A 565 50.42 5.28 -3.04
C GLY A 565 49.01 4.73 -3.35
N VAL A 566 48.98 3.42 -3.60
CA VAL A 566 47.74 2.67 -3.70
C VAL A 566 46.90 2.87 -2.42
N PRO A 567 45.66 3.38 -2.47
CA PRO A 567 44.81 3.43 -1.28
C PRO A 567 44.17 2.08 -1.03
N ALA A 568 44.48 1.47 0.10
CA ALA A 568 43.71 0.40 0.68
C ALA A 568 42.30 0.92 1.01
N THR A 569 41.31 0.38 0.36
CA THR A 569 39.89 0.63 0.68
C THR A 569 39.54 -0.01 2.01
N GLY A 570 39.81 0.69 3.09
CA GLY A 570 39.28 0.43 4.40
C GLY A 570 37.97 1.23 4.57
N VAL A 571 36.83 0.62 4.40
CA VAL A 571 35.54 1.21 4.80
C VAL A 571 35.55 1.42 6.31
N ALA A 572 35.70 2.67 6.74
CA ALA A 572 35.62 3.04 8.13
C ALA A 572 34.20 2.84 8.63
N THR A 573 34.00 1.87 9.49
CA THR A 573 32.78 1.74 10.27
C THR A 573 32.55 3.01 11.09
N PRO A 574 31.37 3.67 11.01
CA PRO A 574 31.08 4.81 11.86
C PRO A 574 31.11 4.37 13.32
N ARG A 575 31.93 5.01 14.13
CA ARG A 575 31.93 4.83 15.58
C ARG A 575 30.58 5.27 16.13
N ALA A 576 30.01 4.47 17.04
CA ALA A 576 28.69 4.60 17.68
C ALA A 576 28.59 5.84 18.62
N GLY A 577 29.18 6.97 18.28
CA GLY A 577 29.27 8.14 19.13
C GLY A 577 28.76 9.47 18.58
N ASP A 578 28.61 9.64 17.27
CA ASP A 578 28.43 10.98 16.69
C ASP A 578 27.17 11.16 15.82
N VAL A 579 26.21 10.28 15.88
CA VAL A 579 24.89 10.54 15.26
C VAL A 579 24.06 11.33 16.26
N GLU A 580 23.87 12.62 16.03
CA GLU A 580 22.89 13.44 16.77
C GLU A 580 21.53 12.78 16.63
N LEU A 581 21.12 12.06 17.68
CA LEU A 581 19.89 11.27 17.69
C LEU A 581 18.71 12.23 17.60
N LEU A 582 18.05 12.30 16.46
CA LEU A 582 16.78 13.03 16.31
C LEU A 582 15.87 12.70 17.48
N PRO A 583 15.36 13.73 18.21
CA PRO A 583 14.50 13.49 19.34
C PRO A 583 13.20 12.82 18.91
N VAL A 584 12.77 11.80 19.67
CA VAL A 584 11.48 11.15 19.42
C VAL A 584 10.37 12.16 19.64
N PRO A 585 9.49 12.41 18.66
CA PRO A 585 8.37 13.32 18.82
C PRO A 585 7.50 12.89 20.01
N PRO A 586 7.08 13.81 20.88
CA PRO A 586 6.20 13.45 21.98
C PRO A 586 4.87 12.93 21.45
N ARG A 587 4.32 11.90 22.10
CA ARG A 587 3.01 11.35 21.75
C ARG A 587 1.96 12.47 21.74
N PRO A 588 1.17 12.65 20.67
CA PRO A 588 0.12 13.65 20.64
C PRO A 588 -0.84 13.44 21.81
N GLN A 589 -0.96 14.44 22.67
CA GLN A 589 -1.91 14.36 23.77
C GLN A 589 -3.34 14.46 23.20
N PRO A 590 -4.26 13.59 23.62
CA PRO A 590 -5.65 13.73 23.22
C PRO A 590 -6.15 15.11 23.63
N ARG A 591 -6.95 15.74 22.75
CA ARG A 591 -7.52 17.06 23.02
C ARG A 591 -8.21 17.02 24.38
N ARG A 592 -7.88 17.95 25.27
CA ARG A 592 -8.47 18.04 26.61
C ARG A 592 -9.98 18.30 26.48
N GLY A 593 -10.78 17.26 26.58
CA GLY A 593 -12.23 17.30 26.66
C GLY A 593 -12.70 16.88 28.06
N LEU A 594 -13.98 17.14 28.37
CA LEU A 594 -14.56 16.82 29.69
C LEU A 594 -14.37 15.35 30.07
N PHE A 595 -14.41 14.44 29.09
CA PHE A 595 -14.39 12.98 29.30
C PHE A 595 -13.04 12.32 29.02
N THR A 596 -12.04 13.06 28.50
CA THR A 596 -10.75 12.48 28.08
C THR A 596 -9.92 11.92 29.24
N SER A 597 -10.30 12.25 30.47
CA SER A 597 -9.65 11.76 31.67
C SER A 597 -10.27 10.47 32.22
N LEU A 598 -11.43 10.05 31.72
CA LEU A 598 -12.14 8.85 32.13
C LEU A 598 -11.68 7.64 31.31
N ASN A 599 -11.84 6.43 31.90
CA ASN A 599 -11.65 5.22 31.13
C ASN A 599 -12.67 5.17 29.97
N PRO A 600 -12.28 4.74 28.76
CA PRO A 600 -13.16 4.70 27.59
C PRO A 600 -14.49 3.98 27.81
N PHE A 601 -14.53 2.96 28.67
CA PHE A 601 -15.71 2.17 28.97
C PHE A 601 -16.66 2.84 29.99
N THR A 602 -16.19 3.84 30.75
CA THR A 602 -16.96 4.49 31.82
C THR A 602 -18.27 5.10 31.30
N LEU A 603 -18.21 5.78 30.14
CA LEU A 603 -19.41 6.40 29.57
C LEU A 603 -20.43 5.34 29.10
N PHE A 604 -19.99 4.24 28.51
CA PHE A 604 -20.87 3.14 28.11
C PHE A 604 -21.55 2.50 29.34
N ALA A 605 -20.77 2.23 30.39
CA ALA A 605 -21.32 1.70 31.64
C ALA A 605 -22.31 2.66 32.29
N SER A 606 -22.03 3.97 32.26
CA SER A 606 -22.87 5.00 32.86
C SER A 606 -24.23 5.16 32.16
N VAL A 607 -24.24 5.02 30.83
CA VAL A 607 -25.44 5.26 29.99
C VAL A 607 -26.40 4.07 30.04
N LEU A 608 -25.91 2.86 30.34
CA LEU A 608 -26.72 1.62 30.26
C LEU A 608 -28.04 1.67 31.08
N PRO A 609 -28.08 2.04 32.37
CA PRO A 609 -29.34 2.10 33.12
C PRO A 609 -30.29 3.19 32.61
N VAL A 610 -29.72 4.30 32.07
CA VAL A 610 -30.52 5.37 31.46
C VAL A 610 -31.25 4.87 30.20
N MET A 611 -30.55 4.05 29.38
CA MET A 611 -31.17 3.41 28.20
C MET A 611 -32.32 2.47 28.58
N VAL A 612 -32.10 1.67 29.62
CA VAL A 612 -33.16 0.80 30.17
C VAL A 612 -34.36 1.63 30.64
N MET A 613 -34.11 2.75 31.31
CA MET A 613 -35.13 3.66 31.80
C MET A 613 -35.93 4.30 30.64
N VAL A 614 -35.29 4.77 29.59
CA VAL A 614 -35.98 5.30 28.38
C VAL A 614 -36.92 4.27 27.77
N PHE A 615 -36.46 3.01 27.69
CA PHE A 615 -37.24 1.92 27.10
C PHE A 615 -38.44 1.53 27.96
N ALA A 616 -38.27 1.50 29.30
CA ALA A 616 -39.27 1.00 30.23
C ALA A 616 -40.32 2.02 30.62
N LEU A 617 -40.00 3.29 30.89
CA LEU A 617 -40.91 4.31 31.39
C LEU A 617 -41.76 4.96 30.31
N ARG A 618 -41.39 4.93 29.06
CA ARG A 618 -42.10 5.49 27.89
C ARG A 618 -42.64 6.90 28.13
N ASN A 619 -41.88 7.78 28.75
CA ASN A 619 -42.27 9.15 29.11
C ASN A 619 -41.57 10.16 28.18
N HIS A 620 -42.32 10.93 27.37
CA HIS A 620 -41.78 11.87 26.40
C HIS A 620 -41.05 13.06 27.05
N HIS A 621 -41.46 13.53 28.24
CA HIS A 621 -40.79 14.59 28.98
C HIS A 621 -39.39 14.14 29.43
N LEU A 622 -39.27 12.90 29.96
CA LEU A 622 -38.05 12.28 30.31
C LEU A 622 -37.11 12.14 29.09
N ASN A 623 -37.64 11.59 27.99
CA ASN A 623 -36.88 11.37 26.75
C ASN A 623 -36.36 12.68 26.17
N LEU A 624 -37.16 13.74 26.19
CA LEU A 624 -36.77 15.10 25.76
C LEU A 624 -35.69 15.68 26.67
N GLY A 625 -35.81 15.50 28.00
CA GLY A 625 -34.79 15.91 28.97
C GLY A 625 -33.47 15.21 28.74
N ILE A 626 -33.47 13.89 28.45
CA ILE A 626 -32.29 13.11 28.12
C ILE A 626 -31.68 13.56 26.78
N LEU A 627 -32.49 13.82 25.77
CA LEU A 627 -32.07 14.31 24.47
C LEU A 627 -31.36 15.68 24.60
N LEU A 628 -31.90 16.60 25.35
CA LEU A 628 -31.32 17.91 25.62
C LEU A 628 -30.01 17.81 26.41
N THR A 629 -29.99 17.05 27.53
CA THR A 629 -28.78 16.86 28.34
C THR A 629 -27.67 16.18 27.56
N SER A 630 -28.00 15.16 26.76
CA SER A 630 -27.06 14.50 25.87
C SER A 630 -26.49 15.48 24.83
N SER A 631 -27.31 16.35 24.24
CA SER A 631 -26.85 17.38 23.30
C SER A 631 -25.85 18.35 23.96
N VAL A 632 -26.11 18.78 25.21
CA VAL A 632 -25.17 19.62 25.98
C VAL A 632 -23.86 18.88 26.27
N LEU A 633 -23.93 17.62 26.65
CA LEU A 633 -22.75 16.80 26.93
C LEU A 633 -21.89 16.57 25.68
N ILE A 634 -22.51 16.34 24.51
CA ILE A 634 -21.82 16.22 23.22
C ILE A 634 -21.06 17.54 22.88
N VAL A 635 -21.68 18.69 23.11
CA VAL A 635 -21.02 19.97 22.89
C VAL A 635 -19.86 20.19 23.88
N ALA A 636 -20.07 19.82 25.17
CA ALA A 636 -19.05 19.92 26.21
C ALA A 636 -17.86 18.97 25.98
N ALA A 637 -18.03 17.89 25.22
CA ALA A 637 -16.99 16.94 24.84
C ALA A 637 -15.89 17.56 23.95
N ARG A 638 -16.13 18.75 23.38
CA ARG A 638 -15.15 19.48 22.53
C ARG A 638 -14.56 18.69 21.39
N ALA A 639 -15.36 17.85 20.75
CA ALA A 639 -14.97 17.17 19.50
C ALA A 639 -14.80 18.18 18.34
N SER A 640 -14.40 17.72 17.15
CA SER A 640 -14.34 18.61 15.98
C SER A 640 -15.72 19.19 15.67
N LEU A 641 -15.80 20.44 15.22
CA LEU A 641 -17.06 21.15 14.95
C LEU A 641 -18.02 20.32 14.08
N ARG A 642 -17.53 19.71 13.00
CA ARG A 642 -18.35 18.87 12.11
C ARG A 642 -18.93 17.66 12.84
N ARG A 643 -18.13 16.95 13.66
CA ARG A 643 -18.60 15.80 14.45
C ARG A 643 -19.61 16.24 15.50
N THR A 644 -19.36 17.34 16.22
CA THR A 644 -20.26 17.88 17.23
C THR A 644 -21.61 18.25 16.61
N VAL A 645 -21.62 18.99 15.49
CA VAL A 645 -22.87 19.38 14.81
C VAL A 645 -23.62 18.14 14.33
N ALA A 646 -22.94 17.20 13.66
CA ALA A 646 -23.58 15.97 13.18
C ALA A 646 -24.18 15.14 14.34
N SER A 647 -23.44 14.99 15.45
CA SER A 647 -23.89 14.20 16.60
C SER A 647 -25.01 14.87 17.40
N VAL A 648 -25.17 16.19 17.32
CA VAL A 648 -26.31 16.90 17.90
C VAL A 648 -27.51 16.87 16.97
N VAL A 649 -27.31 17.15 15.67
CA VAL A 649 -28.40 17.26 14.70
C VAL A 649 -29.05 15.89 14.40
N ALA A 650 -28.26 14.82 14.31
CA ALA A 650 -28.77 13.50 13.93
C ALA A 650 -29.86 12.97 14.87
N PRO A 651 -29.71 12.95 16.22
CA PRO A 651 -30.77 12.51 17.13
C PRO A 651 -32.05 13.32 17.00
N TRP A 652 -31.94 14.66 16.85
CA TRP A 652 -33.10 15.53 16.67
C TRP A 652 -33.80 15.29 15.32
N ALA A 653 -33.04 15.10 14.25
CA ALA A 653 -33.59 14.78 12.93
C ALA A 653 -34.33 13.44 12.94
N VAL A 654 -33.74 12.41 13.60
CA VAL A 654 -34.38 11.09 13.77
C VAL A 654 -35.62 11.21 14.65
N THR A 655 -35.58 11.98 15.73
CA THR A 655 -36.78 12.26 16.57
C THR A 655 -37.93 12.84 15.73
N ALA A 656 -37.64 13.88 14.96
CA ALA A 656 -38.63 14.51 14.09
C ALA A 656 -39.18 13.54 13.03
N LEU A 657 -38.30 12.80 12.36
CA LEU A 657 -38.69 11.80 11.35
C LEU A 657 -39.55 10.69 11.94
N MET A 658 -39.14 10.09 13.07
CA MET A 658 -39.86 8.99 13.71
C MET A 658 -41.22 9.45 14.27
N THR A 659 -41.27 10.64 14.89
CA THR A 659 -42.51 11.24 15.31
C THR A 659 -43.45 11.45 14.13
N TRP A 660 -42.98 11.94 13.00
CA TRP A 660 -43.75 12.12 11.77
C TRP A 660 -44.23 10.75 11.21
N ILE A 661 -43.36 9.73 11.15
CA ILE A 661 -43.76 8.38 10.69
C ILE A 661 -44.84 7.79 11.59
N PHE A 662 -44.67 7.84 12.90
CA PHE A 662 -45.65 7.30 13.85
C PHE A 662 -46.98 8.09 13.82
N SER A 663 -46.94 9.43 13.63
CA SER A 663 -48.16 10.23 13.49
C SER A 663 -48.89 10.00 12.16
N SER A 664 -48.17 9.76 11.05
CA SER A 664 -48.79 9.52 9.73
C SER A 664 -49.42 8.11 9.60
N GLY A 665 -48.91 7.12 10.35
CA GLY A 665 -49.54 5.80 10.42
C GLY A 665 -50.93 5.79 11.05
N VAL A 666 -51.25 6.81 11.83
CA VAL A 666 -52.55 6.93 12.50
C VAL A 666 -53.71 7.28 11.51
N HIS A 667 -53.39 7.92 10.36
CA HIS A 667 -54.42 8.35 9.40
C HIS A 667 -54.93 7.26 8.45
N HIS A 668 -54.38 6.03 8.45
CA HIS A 668 -54.75 4.99 7.48
C HIS A 668 -55.57 3.82 8.02
N GLN A 669 -55.91 3.77 9.32
CA GLN A 669 -56.68 2.68 9.88
C GLN A 669 -57.73 3.18 10.91
N GLU A 670 -58.98 3.33 10.49
CA GLU A 670 -60.12 3.72 11.38
C GLU A 670 -60.41 2.78 12.56
N THR A 671 -59.90 1.59 12.57
CA THR A 671 -60.05 0.60 13.66
C THR A 671 -58.87 0.51 14.62
N ALA A 672 -57.69 0.94 14.25
CA ALA A 672 -56.51 0.96 15.11
C ALA A 672 -56.24 2.34 15.78
N ALA A 673 -57.07 3.35 15.47
CA ALA A 673 -56.92 4.73 15.94
C ALA A 673 -57.05 4.92 17.46
N ARG A 674 -57.48 3.90 18.20
CA ARG A 674 -57.50 3.95 19.68
C ARG A 674 -56.17 3.56 20.35
N LEU A 675 -55.16 3.09 19.59
CA LEU A 675 -53.90 2.61 20.17
C LEU A 675 -52.73 3.60 20.04
N TYR A 676 -52.82 4.64 19.19
CA TYR A 676 -51.77 5.60 19.00
C TYR A 676 -52.32 7.04 19.01
N ASP A 677 -52.41 7.60 20.21
CA ASP A 677 -52.60 9.04 20.40
C ASP A 677 -51.35 9.78 19.92
N LEU A 678 -51.47 11.05 19.54
CA LEU A 678 -50.33 11.91 19.15
C LEU A 678 -49.24 11.90 20.23
N GLY A 679 -49.62 11.74 21.51
CA GLY A 679 -48.74 11.56 22.63
C GLY A 679 -47.87 10.33 22.55
N ASP A 680 -48.39 9.20 22.04
CA ASP A 680 -47.62 7.97 21.86
C ASP A 680 -46.62 8.08 20.69
N ALA A 681 -47.01 8.76 19.60
CA ALA A 681 -46.12 9.03 18.50
C ALA A 681 -44.89 9.92 18.91
N VAL A 682 -45.17 10.98 19.71
CA VAL A 682 -44.14 11.83 20.28
C VAL A 682 -43.23 11.04 21.24
N THR A 683 -43.83 10.17 22.06
CA THR A 683 -43.09 9.34 23.03
C THR A 683 -42.20 8.34 22.34
N GLY A 684 -42.64 7.69 21.28
CA GLY A 684 -41.86 6.78 20.45
C GLY A 684 -40.72 7.47 19.74
N GLY A 685 -41.01 8.59 19.07
CA GLY A 685 -39.97 9.38 18.34
C GLY A 685 -38.89 9.95 19.25
N THR A 686 -39.28 10.55 20.40
CA THR A 686 -38.33 11.09 21.39
C THR A 686 -37.53 9.98 22.08
N GLY A 687 -38.13 8.79 22.30
CA GLY A 687 -37.47 7.64 22.85
C GLY A 687 -36.28 7.15 21.96
N ILE A 688 -36.58 6.97 20.67
CA ILE A 688 -35.53 6.58 19.70
C ILE A 688 -34.44 7.63 19.62
N GLY A 689 -34.79 8.92 19.53
CA GLY A 689 -33.82 10.02 19.52
C GLY A 689 -32.96 10.08 20.78
N ALA A 690 -33.56 9.89 21.96
CA ALA A 690 -32.83 9.84 23.23
C ALA A 690 -31.85 8.68 23.30
N LEU A 691 -32.23 7.46 22.85
CA LEU A 691 -31.32 6.30 22.76
C LEU A 691 -30.13 6.56 21.83
N ILE A 692 -30.37 7.13 20.65
CA ILE A 692 -29.30 7.50 19.71
C ILE A 692 -28.38 8.56 20.36
N ALA A 693 -28.94 9.58 21.02
CA ALA A 693 -28.16 10.61 21.68
C ALA A 693 -27.25 10.04 22.78
N LEU A 694 -27.76 9.10 23.60
CA LEU A 694 -27.00 8.42 24.63
C LEU A 694 -25.83 7.61 24.07
N VAL A 695 -26.06 6.87 22.96
CA VAL A 695 -24.99 6.15 22.26
C VAL A 695 -23.95 7.11 21.70
N LEU A 696 -24.37 8.25 21.15
CA LEU A 696 -23.45 9.26 20.63
C LEU A 696 -22.65 9.96 21.73
N VAL A 697 -23.22 10.22 22.92
CA VAL A 697 -22.46 10.75 24.07
C VAL A 697 -21.33 9.81 24.46
N SER A 698 -21.59 8.50 24.51
CA SER A 698 -20.56 7.51 24.84
C SER A 698 -19.49 7.37 23.74
N GLY A 699 -19.86 7.53 22.46
CA GLY A 699 -18.95 7.33 21.32
C GLY A 699 -18.15 8.57 20.90
N VAL A 700 -18.67 9.79 21.07
CA VAL A 700 -18.03 11.02 20.54
C VAL A 700 -16.67 11.33 21.16
N SER A 701 -16.49 11.00 22.45
CA SER A 701 -15.26 11.26 23.19
C SER A 701 -14.37 10.04 23.36
N THR A 702 -14.82 8.87 22.90
CA THR A 702 -14.11 7.60 23.12
C THR A 702 -13.25 7.28 21.90
N ASP A 703 -11.98 7.00 22.14
CA ASP A 703 -11.13 6.39 21.13
C ASP A 703 -11.49 4.89 21.00
N PRO A 704 -11.90 4.42 19.80
CA PRO A 704 -12.28 3.03 19.63
C PRO A 704 -11.17 2.02 19.97
N GLU A 705 -9.90 2.37 19.76
CA GLU A 705 -8.78 1.51 20.13
C GLU A 705 -8.60 1.42 21.64
N ALA A 706 -8.71 2.55 22.36
CA ALA A 706 -8.66 2.56 23.80
C ALA A 706 -9.82 1.76 24.40
N LEU A 707 -10.98 1.77 23.76
CA LEU A 707 -12.12 0.93 24.16
C LEU A 707 -11.80 -0.57 24.00
N ILE A 708 -11.30 -0.99 22.83
CA ILE A 708 -10.90 -2.38 22.58
C ILE A 708 -9.81 -2.81 23.57
N ARG A 709 -8.84 -1.93 23.84
CA ARG A 709 -7.76 -2.16 24.79
C ARG A 709 -8.30 -2.34 26.23
N THR A 710 -9.27 -1.54 26.63
CA THR A 710 -9.96 -1.70 27.93
C THR A 710 -10.69 -3.04 28.01
N LEU A 711 -11.36 -3.45 26.93
CA LEU A 711 -12.06 -4.75 26.88
C LEU A 711 -11.07 -5.91 27.00
N THR A 712 -9.90 -5.82 26.35
CA THR A 712 -8.87 -6.87 26.43
C THR A 712 -8.17 -6.91 27.81
N THR A 713 -7.82 -5.75 28.37
CA THR A 713 -7.05 -5.68 29.63
C THR A 713 -7.92 -5.82 30.87
N THR A 714 -9.08 -5.15 30.92
CA THR A 714 -9.96 -5.10 32.09
C THR A 714 -10.99 -6.22 32.10
N PHE A 715 -11.61 -6.48 30.94
CA PHE A 715 -12.67 -7.50 30.83
C PHE A 715 -12.15 -8.86 30.32
N HIS A 716 -10.83 -9.01 30.15
CA HIS A 716 -10.18 -10.26 29.74
C HIS A 716 -10.69 -10.82 28.41
N MET A 717 -11.17 -9.95 27.52
CA MET A 717 -11.52 -10.37 26.15
C MET A 717 -10.28 -10.96 25.46
N PRO A 718 -10.40 -12.08 24.75
CA PRO A 718 -9.27 -12.65 24.00
C PRO A 718 -8.60 -11.61 23.11
N TYR A 719 -7.31 -11.38 23.27
CA TYR A 719 -6.57 -10.36 22.50
C TYR A 719 -6.68 -10.53 20.98
N ARG A 720 -6.92 -11.77 20.53
CA ARG A 720 -7.13 -12.08 19.10
C ARG A 720 -8.36 -11.35 18.55
N LEU A 721 -9.46 -11.29 19.31
CA LEU A 721 -10.66 -10.53 18.94
C LEU A 721 -10.37 -9.02 19.00
N GLY A 722 -9.61 -8.57 20.00
CA GLY A 722 -9.20 -7.17 20.12
C GLY A 722 -8.35 -6.73 18.92
N ALA A 723 -7.35 -7.52 18.54
CA ALA A 723 -6.50 -7.22 17.40
C ALA A 723 -7.28 -7.21 16.06
N ALA A 724 -8.20 -8.17 15.86
CA ALA A 724 -9.09 -8.17 14.71
C ALA A 724 -9.97 -6.90 14.68
N GLY A 725 -10.49 -6.47 15.84
CA GLY A 725 -11.25 -5.22 15.95
C GLY A 725 -10.41 -3.99 15.63
N THR A 726 -9.16 -3.92 16.09
CA THR A 726 -8.23 -2.82 15.77
C THR A 726 -7.92 -2.78 14.27
N ALA A 727 -7.62 -3.91 13.66
CA ALA A 727 -7.40 -4.02 12.22
C ALA A 727 -8.65 -3.60 11.41
N ALA A 728 -9.85 -3.99 11.85
CA ALA A 728 -11.10 -3.57 11.21
C ALA A 728 -11.32 -2.05 11.27
N ILE A 729 -10.96 -1.41 12.39
CA ILE A 729 -11.05 0.05 12.53
C ILE A 729 -10.02 0.75 11.63
N ALA A 730 -8.78 0.25 11.56
CA ALA A 730 -7.76 0.77 10.65
C ALA A 730 -8.19 0.67 9.19
N PHE A 731 -8.90 -0.39 8.82
CA PHE A 731 -9.41 -0.62 7.47
C PHE A 731 -10.48 0.39 7.03
N ILE A 732 -11.26 1.00 7.95
CA ILE A 732 -12.34 1.96 7.61
C ILE A 732 -11.79 3.13 6.79
N THR A 733 -10.61 3.64 7.13
CA THR A 733 -9.99 4.77 6.42
C THR A 733 -9.69 4.40 4.97
N ARG A 734 -9.12 3.22 4.73
CA ARG A 734 -8.85 2.70 3.38
C ARG A 734 -10.13 2.45 2.59
N PHE A 735 -11.09 1.77 3.20
CA PHE A 735 -12.38 1.44 2.58
C PHE A 735 -13.10 2.67 2.03
N HIS A 736 -13.03 3.79 2.76
CA HIS A 736 -13.57 5.06 2.27
C HIS A 736 -12.83 5.55 1.01
N GLY A 737 -11.51 5.45 0.98
CA GLY A 737 -10.68 5.79 -0.18
C GLY A 737 -11.03 4.94 -1.41
N ASP A 738 -11.07 3.63 -1.25
CA ASP A 738 -11.40 2.66 -2.31
C ASP A 738 -12.82 2.91 -2.85
N PHE A 739 -13.78 3.18 -1.96
CA PHE A 739 -15.16 3.54 -2.36
C PHE A 739 -15.21 4.80 -3.23
N VAL A 740 -14.52 5.87 -2.83
CA VAL A 740 -14.45 7.11 -3.60
C VAL A 740 -13.82 6.84 -4.97
N LEU A 741 -12.75 6.06 -5.02
CA LEU A 741 -12.02 5.73 -6.24
C LEU A 741 -12.87 4.90 -7.21
N LEU A 742 -13.51 3.82 -6.74
CA LEU A 742 -14.44 2.99 -7.52
C LEU A 742 -15.60 3.81 -8.09
N ARG A 743 -16.19 4.68 -7.28
CA ARG A 743 -17.27 5.57 -7.73
C ARG A 743 -16.80 6.53 -8.82
N THR A 744 -15.58 7.01 -8.69
CA THR A 744 -14.94 7.92 -9.64
C THR A 744 -14.64 7.21 -10.95
N ALA A 745 -14.05 6.01 -10.91
CA ALA A 745 -13.79 5.18 -12.08
C ALA A 745 -15.07 4.88 -12.87
N ARG A 746 -16.16 4.51 -12.16
CA ARG A 746 -17.48 4.30 -12.78
C ARG A 746 -18.04 5.57 -13.43
N ALA A 747 -17.78 6.72 -12.83
CA ALA A 747 -18.20 8.00 -13.40
C ALA A 747 -17.42 8.32 -14.70
N LEU A 748 -16.11 8.05 -14.74
CA LEU A 748 -15.28 8.21 -15.94
C LEU A 748 -15.72 7.32 -17.09
N ARG A 749 -16.10 6.09 -16.79
CA ARG A 749 -16.58 5.11 -17.77
C ARG A 749 -18.07 5.28 -18.15
N GLY A 750 -18.70 6.39 -17.73
CA GLY A 750 -20.09 6.71 -18.10
C GLY A 750 -21.15 5.79 -17.49
N VAL A 751 -20.80 4.90 -16.55
CA VAL A 751 -21.75 3.95 -15.93
C VAL A 751 -22.86 4.74 -15.22
N GLY A 752 -24.12 4.38 -15.50
CA GLY A 752 -25.30 5.00 -14.93
C GLY A 752 -25.69 6.35 -15.57
N GLY A 753 -25.00 6.81 -16.63
CA GLY A 753 -25.31 8.10 -17.29
C GLY A 753 -26.74 8.18 -17.83
N ARG A 754 -27.35 7.05 -18.24
CA ARG A 754 -28.73 6.96 -18.73
C ARG A 754 -29.80 7.27 -17.66
N TRP A 755 -29.43 7.25 -16.36
CA TRP A 755 -30.34 7.42 -15.24
C TRP A 755 -30.46 8.90 -14.77
N GLY A 756 -29.85 9.86 -15.44
CA GLY A 756 -29.94 11.29 -15.14
C GLY A 756 -29.68 11.58 -13.65
N MET A 757 -30.66 12.13 -12.93
CA MET A 757 -30.51 12.47 -11.50
C MET A 757 -30.28 11.25 -10.59
N LEU A 758 -30.65 10.04 -10.99
CA LEU A 758 -30.44 8.81 -10.23
C LEU A 758 -29.06 8.17 -10.48
N ALA A 759 -28.26 8.70 -11.43
CA ALA A 759 -26.94 8.20 -11.74
C ALA A 759 -26.00 8.04 -10.51
N PRO A 760 -25.95 8.96 -9.52
CA PRO A 760 -25.16 8.78 -8.32
C PRO A 760 -25.57 7.56 -7.48
N VAL A 761 -26.87 7.29 -7.40
CA VAL A 761 -27.43 6.16 -6.65
C VAL A 761 -27.08 4.83 -7.33
N VAL A 762 -27.24 4.77 -8.66
CA VAL A 762 -26.88 3.58 -9.45
C VAL A 762 -25.39 3.26 -9.32
N ARG A 763 -24.52 4.27 -9.38
CA ARG A 763 -23.08 4.08 -9.16
C ARG A 763 -22.76 3.64 -7.75
N TRP A 764 -23.49 4.15 -6.75
CA TRP A 764 -23.32 3.75 -5.34
C TRP A 764 -23.68 2.28 -5.14
N ILE A 765 -24.84 1.84 -5.59
CA ILE A 765 -25.28 0.44 -5.50
C ILE A 765 -24.31 -0.47 -6.27
N GLY A 766 -23.97 -0.10 -7.50
CA GLY A 766 -23.05 -0.89 -8.32
C GLY A 766 -21.63 -1.03 -7.72
N SER A 767 -21.21 -0.13 -6.84
CA SER A 767 -19.90 -0.21 -6.18
C SER A 767 -19.86 -1.17 -4.99
N ILE A 768 -20.98 -1.67 -4.50
CA ILE A 768 -21.06 -2.50 -3.29
C ILE A 768 -20.33 -3.82 -3.51
N LEU A 769 -20.64 -4.56 -4.57
CA LEU A 769 -20.04 -5.87 -4.83
C LEU A 769 -18.52 -5.82 -5.04
N PRO A 770 -17.95 -4.96 -5.92
CA PRO A 770 -16.50 -4.83 -6.06
C PRO A 770 -15.83 -4.42 -4.74
N LEU A 771 -16.45 -3.52 -3.98
CA LEU A 771 -15.93 -3.09 -2.70
C LEU A 771 -15.90 -4.23 -1.68
N MET A 772 -16.91 -5.11 -1.67
CA MET A 772 -16.92 -6.30 -0.82
C MET A 772 -15.79 -7.28 -1.21
N ILE A 773 -15.57 -7.49 -2.52
CA ILE A 773 -14.50 -8.38 -2.99
C ILE A 773 -13.13 -7.82 -2.58
N LEU A 774 -12.88 -6.52 -2.81
CA LEU A 774 -11.65 -5.86 -2.39
C LEU A 774 -11.45 -5.92 -0.87
N ALA A 775 -12.53 -5.77 -0.10
CA ALA A 775 -12.49 -5.87 1.36
C ALA A 775 -12.10 -7.29 1.83
N ILE A 776 -12.65 -8.33 1.21
CA ILE A 776 -12.32 -9.73 1.54
C ILE A 776 -10.87 -10.03 1.18
N GLN A 777 -10.43 -9.68 -0.03
CA GLN A 777 -9.04 -9.86 -0.47
C GLN A 777 -8.05 -9.12 0.44
N HIS A 778 -8.39 -7.90 0.85
CA HIS A 778 -7.56 -7.15 1.78
C HIS A 778 -7.51 -7.81 3.16
N ALA A 779 -8.65 -8.26 3.68
CA ALA A 779 -8.72 -8.95 4.98
C ALA A 779 -7.87 -10.23 4.97
N GLU A 780 -7.87 -11.01 3.88
CA GLU A 780 -7.03 -12.17 3.70
C GLU A 780 -5.53 -11.81 3.72
N ARG A 781 -5.13 -10.77 2.96
CA ARG A 781 -3.74 -10.30 2.93
C ARG A 781 -3.27 -9.80 4.30
N VAL A 782 -4.13 -9.07 5.03
CA VAL A 782 -3.83 -8.61 6.39
C VAL A 782 -3.70 -9.79 7.35
N ALA A 783 -4.57 -10.80 7.25
CA ALA A 783 -4.49 -12.00 8.10
C ALA A 783 -3.16 -12.73 7.90
N LEU A 784 -2.73 -12.96 6.64
CA LEU A 784 -1.42 -13.54 6.33
C LEU A 784 -0.25 -12.69 6.87
N SER A 785 -0.38 -11.36 6.78
CA SER A 785 0.61 -10.43 7.35
C SER A 785 0.64 -10.48 8.88
N MET A 786 -0.51 -10.67 9.54
CA MET A 786 -0.54 -10.84 11.00
C MET A 786 0.10 -12.17 11.41
N ASP A 787 -0.19 -13.26 10.71
CA ASP A 787 0.37 -14.58 10.99
C ASP A 787 1.91 -14.57 10.87
N SER A 788 2.46 -13.97 9.81
CA SER A 788 3.90 -13.81 9.61
C SER A 788 4.58 -12.92 10.68
N ARG A 789 3.82 -12.20 11.50
CA ARG A 789 4.25 -11.35 12.61
C ARG A 789 4.01 -11.97 13.99
N ALA A 790 4.10 -13.30 14.07
CA ALA A 790 3.91 -14.08 15.30
C ALA A 790 2.55 -13.87 15.98
N PHE A 791 1.50 -13.49 15.25
CA PHE A 791 0.17 -13.33 15.82
C PHE A 791 -0.37 -14.68 16.28
N GLY A 792 -0.77 -14.77 17.55
CA GLY A 792 -1.26 -16.03 18.10
C GLY A 792 -0.20 -16.94 18.71
N ALA A 793 1.10 -16.55 18.70
CA ALA A 793 2.19 -17.32 19.29
C ALA A 793 1.97 -17.65 20.77
N HIS A 794 1.41 -16.71 21.52
CA HIS A 794 1.16 -16.86 22.93
C HIS A 794 -0.32 -16.65 23.29
N ARG A 795 -0.75 -17.15 24.45
CA ARG A 795 -2.13 -16.92 24.94
C ARG A 795 -2.39 -15.49 25.42
N ARG A 796 -1.33 -14.76 25.75
CA ARG A 796 -1.35 -13.34 26.15
C ARG A 796 -0.28 -12.63 25.37
N ARG A 797 -0.40 -11.31 25.20
CA ARG A 797 0.62 -10.45 24.58
C ARG A 797 0.96 -9.29 25.52
N THR A 798 2.08 -8.63 25.26
CA THR A 798 2.45 -7.41 25.99
C THR A 798 1.61 -6.24 25.49
N GLU A 799 0.92 -5.54 26.39
CA GLU A 799 0.21 -4.30 26.06
C GLU A 799 1.08 -3.08 26.38
N MET A 800 1.24 -2.15 25.42
CA MET A 800 2.12 -0.98 25.58
C MET A 800 1.55 0.07 26.52
N THR A 801 0.23 0.21 26.58
CA THR A 801 -0.46 1.19 27.41
C THR A 801 -1.55 0.51 28.23
N ASP A 802 -1.62 0.85 29.52
CA ASP A 802 -2.72 0.42 30.38
C ASP A 802 -3.77 1.53 30.44
N GLU A 803 -5.02 1.13 30.36
CA GLU A 803 -6.18 2.00 30.60
C GLU A 803 -6.84 1.59 31.94
N PRO A 804 -6.21 1.92 33.09
CA PRO A 804 -6.70 1.44 34.36
C PRO A 804 -8.03 2.08 34.74
N TRP A 805 -8.94 1.26 35.25
CA TRP A 805 -10.18 1.74 35.84
C TRP A 805 -9.87 2.43 37.20
N ARG A 806 -10.16 3.71 37.30
CA ARG A 806 -9.82 4.53 38.48
C ARG A 806 -11.05 4.78 39.35
N GLY A 807 -10.84 5.22 40.60
CA GLY A 807 -11.94 5.54 41.51
C GLY A 807 -12.92 6.61 41.01
N ARG A 808 -12.47 7.55 40.16
CA ARG A 808 -13.30 8.54 39.49
C ARG A 808 -14.28 7.91 38.46
N ASP A 809 -13.85 6.82 37.81
CA ASP A 809 -14.68 6.09 36.86
C ASP A 809 -15.86 5.43 37.57
N TRP A 810 -15.58 4.79 38.72
CA TRP A 810 -16.61 4.26 39.59
C TRP A 810 -17.51 5.36 40.12
N GLY A 811 -16.96 6.52 40.45
CA GLY A 811 -17.74 7.67 40.95
C GLY A 811 -18.77 8.14 39.92
N VAL A 812 -18.37 8.25 38.62
CA VAL A 812 -19.28 8.62 37.52
C VAL A 812 -20.35 7.55 37.31
N VAL A 813 -20.01 6.28 37.30
CA VAL A 813 -20.95 5.18 37.07
C VAL A 813 -21.96 5.12 38.23
N VAL A 814 -21.51 5.13 39.48
CA VAL A 814 -22.38 5.06 40.65
C VAL A 814 -23.31 6.28 40.72
N LEU A 815 -22.81 7.49 40.45
CA LEU A 815 -23.61 8.71 40.43
C LEU A 815 -24.71 8.64 39.37
N THR A 816 -24.39 8.24 38.15
CA THR A 816 -25.37 8.13 37.05
C THR A 816 -26.41 7.03 37.31
N TRP A 817 -26.01 5.90 37.90
CA TRP A 817 -26.91 4.82 38.27
C TRP A 817 -27.82 5.21 39.43
N ALA A 818 -27.30 5.88 40.46
CA ALA A 818 -28.11 6.39 41.56
C ALA A 818 -29.14 7.44 41.07
N LEU A 819 -28.73 8.37 40.20
CA LEU A 819 -29.63 9.35 39.61
C LEU A 819 -30.71 8.68 38.75
N ALA A 820 -30.36 7.70 37.94
CA ALA A 820 -31.31 6.93 37.15
C ALA A 820 -32.32 6.20 38.05
N LEU A 821 -31.88 5.62 39.16
CA LEU A 821 -32.75 4.95 40.11
C LEU A 821 -33.70 5.92 40.83
N ILE A 822 -33.24 7.09 41.21
CA ILE A 822 -34.07 8.15 41.81
C ILE A 822 -35.16 8.58 40.84
N ILE A 823 -34.76 8.88 39.57
CA ILE A 823 -35.73 9.27 38.51
C ILE A 823 -36.71 8.12 38.25
N TRP A 824 -36.25 6.90 38.23
CA TRP A 824 -37.09 5.71 38.05
C TRP A 824 -38.15 5.62 39.16
N ASN A 825 -37.76 5.81 40.42
CA ASN A 825 -38.68 5.73 41.57
C ASN A 825 -39.68 6.92 41.63
N THR A 826 -39.29 8.10 41.08
CA THR A 826 -40.17 9.28 41.06
C THR A 826 -41.18 9.29 39.90
N LEU A 827 -40.85 8.61 38.79
CA LEU A 827 -41.68 8.58 37.58
C LEU A 827 -42.50 7.29 37.42
N ARG A 828 -42.24 6.27 38.21
CA ARG A 828 -42.99 5.04 38.30
C ARG A 828 -44.21 5.25 39.21
#